data_c598e8fc71e1fb34cf8257fbf16f5d32
#
_entry.id   c598e8fc71e1fb34cf8257fbf16f5d32
#
_cell.length_a   1.000
_cell.length_b   1.000
_cell.length_c   1.000
_cell.angle_alpha   90.00
_cell.angle_beta   90.00
_cell.angle_gamma   90.00
#
_symmetry.space_group_name_H-M   'P 1'
#
loop_
_entity.id
_entity.type
_entity.pdbx_description
1 polymer ?
#
loop_
_entity_poly.entity_id
_entity_poly.type
_entity_poly.pdbx_seq_one_letter_code
_entity_poly.pdbx_strand_id
1 'polypeptide(L)'
;MNGKVQAVPAAPIPRVSLTWLLVAQALVVLPFALHVPVSIMILWLGCTVWRVQAFRMRVRLPGTWVKSGLLVGTAGGVYLARGSLVGLDAGAALLVAAFVLKMLEMNNRRDARVLIFLGFFCVAVGYLFEDNLLWALFSLLPVSALLAALICLQHTDLAGRSVDTLKLAFKLMAQALPLMLLLFLFFPRLDPLWSLPQPSNKGVTGLSDNMAPGDMAELSKSPALVFRASFEGPIPARNQLYWRGLTLEQFDGRRWSQSARAQTVQIAQWEKRGEPLAYSVVMEASGRPWLPSLDVAETTLPDVRQMSDFRLQRRRPVEQSLLYAVNSWPQSVRDPLFSEQIQRQDLQLPAKGNDQARQWADELRRRYTTADAMVAAMLSYFSDQPFHYTLKPVPLGNDSIDEFLFASRQGFCAHYAGAMTFVLRAAGIPARVVAGYQGGELNPDGQYLTVRQFDAHAWVEYWQPGVGWRRVDPTAAVAPQRIEQGLEQALAADEAFLQDSPYSALRYRNVAWVNALRLSWDNLNYGWQRWVLGYQGQQQLQILGRWFSGFQAPVFVLGTLFSLGLVALWLFKPWQRESDSQLRVFNAFERLLARHGLRRMPGEGADAFCRRAVLYFPQHAEAIEGFIREFQAQRYAGRLASASRLRQALSTLRRGLPWRLSAVRDRHS
;
A
#
# COMPACT_ATOMS: atom_id res chain seq x y z
N MET A 1 20.07 6.97 -57.62
CA MET A 1 19.22 8.11 -57.18
C MET A 1 18.50 7.68 -55.90
N ASN A 2 19.04 8.03 -54.73
CA ASN A 2 18.43 7.72 -53.45
C ASN A 2 17.34 8.73 -53.15
N GLY A 3 16.08 8.34 -53.38
CA GLY A 3 14.92 9.11 -52.95
C GLY A 3 14.84 9.11 -51.43
N LYS A 4 15.24 10.19 -50.75
CA LYS A 4 14.91 10.44 -49.36
C LYS A 4 13.40 10.49 -49.25
N VAL A 5 12.79 9.46 -48.62
CA VAL A 5 11.41 9.49 -48.20
C VAL A 5 11.24 10.72 -47.28
N GLN A 6 10.57 11.75 -47.76
CA GLN A 6 10.22 12.91 -46.95
C GLN A 6 9.34 12.42 -45.82
N ALA A 7 9.87 12.52 -44.59
CA ALA A 7 9.12 12.23 -43.38
C ALA A 7 7.90 13.16 -43.34
N VAL A 8 6.71 12.57 -43.33
CA VAL A 8 5.44 13.30 -43.13
C VAL A 8 5.56 14.15 -41.85
N PRO A 9 5.34 15.47 -41.90
CA PRO A 9 5.49 16.32 -40.73
C PRO A 9 4.55 15.82 -39.61
N ALA A 10 5.13 15.54 -38.45
CA ALA A 10 4.38 15.02 -37.31
C ALA A 10 3.27 16.01 -36.91
N ALA A 11 2.05 15.50 -36.81
CA ALA A 11 0.87 16.33 -36.49
C ALA A 11 1.06 17.06 -35.15
N PRO A 12 0.84 18.39 -35.09
CA PRO A 12 1.07 19.19 -33.89
C PRO A 12 0.13 18.78 -32.75
N ILE A 13 0.60 18.99 -31.50
CA ILE A 13 -0.17 18.68 -30.30
C ILE A 13 -1.27 19.74 -30.13
N PRO A 14 -2.55 19.35 -29.94
CA PRO A 14 -3.62 20.28 -29.68
C PRO A 14 -3.42 21.07 -28.38
N ARG A 15 -3.80 22.35 -28.36
CA ARG A 15 -3.65 23.23 -27.16
C ARG A 15 -4.31 22.65 -25.91
N VAL A 16 -5.54 22.18 -26.05
CA VAL A 16 -6.31 21.59 -24.92
C VAL A 16 -5.65 20.32 -24.38
N SER A 17 -5.05 19.50 -25.26
CA SER A 17 -4.29 18.33 -24.83
C SER A 17 -3.06 18.70 -23.98
N LEU A 18 -2.33 19.76 -24.37
CA LEU A 18 -1.20 20.25 -23.58
C LEU A 18 -1.64 20.77 -22.20
N THR A 19 -2.78 21.50 -22.15
CA THR A 19 -3.34 21.97 -20.87
C THR A 19 -3.67 20.82 -19.95
N TRP A 20 -4.35 19.79 -20.45
CA TRP A 20 -4.66 18.58 -19.67
C TRP A 20 -3.40 17.83 -19.21
N LEU A 21 -2.37 17.78 -20.05
CA LEU A 21 -1.09 17.17 -19.67
C LEU A 21 -0.39 17.94 -18.55
N LEU A 22 -0.42 19.27 -18.56
CA LEU A 22 0.15 20.10 -17.49
C LEU A 22 -0.63 19.92 -16.19
N VAL A 23 -1.97 19.91 -16.26
CA VAL A 23 -2.84 19.64 -15.08
C VAL A 23 -2.59 18.24 -14.55
N ALA A 24 -2.55 17.22 -15.44
CA ALA A 24 -2.28 15.85 -15.03
C ALA A 24 -0.90 15.73 -14.38
N GLN A 25 0.14 16.37 -14.95
CA GLN A 25 1.48 16.36 -14.36
C GLN A 25 1.49 17.00 -12.97
N ALA A 26 0.80 18.11 -12.77
CA ALA A 26 0.69 18.74 -11.45
C ALA A 26 0.00 17.82 -10.45
N LEU A 27 -1.14 17.21 -10.83
CA LEU A 27 -1.89 16.28 -9.98
C LEU A 27 -1.11 15.00 -9.66
N VAL A 28 -0.26 14.52 -10.58
CA VAL A 28 0.60 13.35 -10.37
C VAL A 28 1.79 13.67 -9.48
N VAL A 29 2.48 14.82 -9.71
CA VAL A 29 3.74 15.16 -9.03
C VAL A 29 3.51 15.72 -7.64
N LEU A 30 2.46 16.50 -7.42
CA LEU A 30 2.21 17.22 -6.16
C LEU A 30 2.18 16.28 -4.93
N PRO A 31 1.51 15.12 -4.94
CA PRO A 31 1.51 14.21 -3.80
C PRO A 31 2.89 13.62 -3.47
N PHE A 32 3.75 13.49 -4.47
CA PHE A 32 5.12 13.03 -4.24
C PHE A 32 6.02 14.08 -3.55
N ALA A 33 5.54 15.32 -3.37
CA ALA A 33 6.34 16.40 -2.78
C ALA A 33 6.91 16.06 -1.40
N LEU A 34 6.20 15.24 -0.61
CA LEU A 34 6.65 14.76 0.70
C LEU A 34 7.61 13.57 0.62
N HIS A 35 7.69 12.88 -0.53
CA HIS A 35 8.45 11.65 -0.71
C HIS A 35 9.67 11.80 -1.60
N VAL A 36 9.74 12.87 -2.41
CA VAL A 36 10.88 13.12 -3.31
C VAL A 36 11.75 14.29 -2.81
N PRO A 37 13.05 14.32 -3.15
CA PRO A 37 13.90 15.46 -2.83
C PRO A 37 13.37 16.77 -3.42
N VAL A 38 13.55 17.88 -2.69
CA VAL A 38 13.13 19.23 -3.09
C VAL A 38 13.68 19.63 -4.47
N SER A 39 14.86 19.12 -4.84
CA SER A 39 15.46 19.32 -6.17
C SER A 39 14.56 18.88 -7.33
N ILE A 40 13.77 17.82 -7.15
CA ILE A 40 12.80 17.34 -8.16
C ILE A 40 11.61 18.28 -8.26
N MET A 41 11.15 18.86 -7.16
CA MET A 41 10.07 19.85 -7.18
C MET A 41 10.49 21.14 -7.89
N ILE A 42 11.73 21.60 -7.66
CA ILE A 42 12.33 22.73 -8.38
C ILE A 42 12.44 22.41 -9.88
N LEU A 43 12.93 21.21 -10.21
CA LEU A 43 13.02 20.72 -11.59
C LEU A 43 11.63 20.75 -12.25
N TRP A 44 10.60 20.23 -11.59
CA TRP A 44 9.24 20.21 -12.10
C TRP A 44 8.72 21.62 -12.40
N LEU A 45 8.86 22.56 -11.46
CA LEU A 45 8.46 23.95 -11.66
C LEU A 45 9.21 24.60 -12.85
N GLY A 46 10.53 24.41 -12.91
CA GLY A 46 11.37 24.92 -14.01
C GLY A 46 10.97 24.34 -15.37
N CYS A 47 10.76 23.02 -15.45
CA CYS A 47 10.32 22.35 -16.68
C CYS A 47 8.92 22.80 -17.12
N THR A 48 8.00 22.96 -16.16
CA THR A 48 6.64 23.44 -16.44
C THR A 48 6.63 24.87 -16.98
N VAL A 49 7.36 25.78 -16.33
CA VAL A 49 7.50 27.17 -16.79
C VAL A 49 8.15 27.19 -18.18
N TRP A 50 9.24 26.46 -18.39
CA TRP A 50 9.89 26.38 -19.69
C TRP A 50 8.95 25.89 -20.77
N ARG A 51 8.18 24.82 -20.51
CA ARG A 51 7.22 24.26 -21.46
C ARG A 51 6.13 25.27 -21.81
N VAL A 52 5.57 25.99 -20.83
CA VAL A 52 4.58 27.04 -21.06
C VAL A 52 5.16 28.20 -21.88
N GLN A 53 6.39 28.62 -21.58
CA GLN A 53 7.08 29.69 -22.34
C GLN A 53 7.37 29.24 -23.78
N ALA A 54 7.82 28.01 -23.99
CA ALA A 54 8.05 27.45 -25.31
C ALA A 54 6.73 27.37 -26.12
N PHE A 55 5.62 27.00 -25.46
CA PHE A 55 4.31 26.99 -26.10
C PHE A 55 3.83 28.39 -26.50
N ARG A 56 4.14 29.43 -25.70
CA ARG A 56 3.85 30.84 -26.03
C ARG A 56 4.82 31.41 -27.08
N MET A 57 5.66 30.58 -27.69
CA MET A 57 6.68 30.97 -28.69
C MET A 57 7.71 32.00 -28.19
N ARG A 58 7.87 32.11 -26.86
CA ARG A 58 8.83 33.04 -26.24
C ARG A 58 10.24 32.47 -26.09
N VAL A 59 10.34 31.13 -25.96
CA VAL A 59 11.61 30.42 -25.74
C VAL A 59 11.64 29.16 -26.58
N ARG A 60 12.81 28.76 -27.08
CA ARG A 60 13.00 27.49 -27.77
C ARG A 60 13.10 26.33 -26.75
N LEU A 61 12.64 25.14 -27.15
CA LEU A 61 12.84 23.93 -26.34
C LEU A 61 14.34 23.65 -26.16
N PRO A 62 14.75 23.10 -25.00
CA PRO A 62 16.16 22.85 -24.71
C PRO A 62 16.75 21.82 -25.65
N GLY A 63 18.01 22.04 -26.04
CA GLY A 63 18.78 21.09 -26.86
C GLY A 63 19.12 19.82 -26.09
N THR A 64 19.65 18.81 -26.80
CA THR A 64 19.98 17.50 -26.24
C THR A 64 20.97 17.59 -25.06
N TRP A 65 21.97 18.44 -25.16
CA TRP A 65 22.97 18.62 -24.11
C TRP A 65 22.37 19.15 -22.79
N VAL A 66 21.44 20.11 -22.89
CA VAL A 66 20.76 20.64 -21.70
C VAL A 66 19.90 19.57 -21.04
N LYS A 67 19.18 18.76 -21.82
CA LYS A 67 18.37 17.66 -21.32
C LYS A 67 19.22 16.58 -20.64
N SER A 68 20.36 16.22 -21.25
CA SER A 68 21.30 15.27 -20.66
C SER A 68 21.91 15.83 -19.36
N GLY A 69 22.26 17.11 -19.32
CA GLY A 69 22.72 17.77 -18.11
C GLY A 69 21.67 17.78 -16.99
N LEU A 70 20.39 18.05 -17.32
CA LEU A 70 19.28 17.97 -16.35
C LEU A 70 19.09 16.54 -15.84
N LEU A 71 19.17 15.52 -16.70
CA LEU A 71 19.06 14.13 -16.30
C LEU A 71 20.17 13.72 -15.33
N VAL A 72 21.43 14.01 -15.67
CA VAL A 72 22.58 13.71 -14.82
C VAL A 72 22.51 14.49 -13.50
N GLY A 73 22.17 15.79 -13.56
CA GLY A 73 22.01 16.62 -12.38
C GLY A 73 20.89 16.11 -11.45
N THR A 74 19.81 15.61 -12.02
CA THR A 74 18.70 15.03 -11.26
C THR A 74 19.12 13.72 -10.58
N ALA A 75 19.81 12.82 -11.31
CA ALA A 75 20.32 11.58 -10.74
C ALA A 75 21.34 11.86 -9.62
N GLY A 76 22.24 12.84 -9.84
CA GLY A 76 23.16 13.32 -8.80
C GLY A 76 22.44 13.89 -7.56
N GLY A 77 21.40 14.70 -7.78
CA GLY A 77 20.57 15.25 -6.69
C GLY A 77 19.85 14.18 -5.88
N VAL A 78 19.33 13.12 -6.52
CA VAL A 78 18.73 11.96 -5.83
C VAL A 78 19.80 11.21 -5.05
N TYR A 79 20.98 10.98 -5.64
CA TYR A 79 22.08 10.30 -4.95
C TYR A 79 22.55 11.07 -3.71
N LEU A 80 22.74 12.38 -3.81
CA LEU A 80 23.15 13.22 -2.68
C LEU A 80 22.09 13.26 -1.57
N ALA A 81 20.82 13.24 -1.93
CA ALA A 81 19.71 13.30 -0.96
C ALA A 81 19.43 11.95 -0.29
N ARG A 82 19.67 10.82 -0.95
CA ARG A 82 19.30 9.48 -0.48
C ARG A 82 20.48 8.53 -0.23
N GLY A 83 21.68 8.91 -0.63
CA GLY A 83 22.88 8.08 -0.51
C GLY A 83 22.91 6.87 -1.45
N SER A 84 21.84 6.62 -2.22
CA SER A 84 21.72 5.49 -3.15
C SER A 84 20.80 5.85 -4.32
N LEU A 85 21.05 5.26 -5.50
CA LEU A 85 20.13 5.28 -6.65
C LEU A 85 19.25 4.03 -6.73
N VAL A 86 19.44 3.08 -5.83
CA VAL A 86 18.69 1.82 -5.76
C VAL A 86 17.76 1.84 -4.55
N GLY A 87 16.55 1.34 -4.75
CA GLY A 87 15.50 1.29 -3.72
C GLY A 87 14.21 1.97 -4.17
N LEU A 88 13.15 1.78 -3.38
CA LEU A 88 11.81 2.28 -3.71
C LEU A 88 11.78 3.81 -3.82
N ASP A 89 12.32 4.51 -2.81
CA ASP A 89 12.32 5.97 -2.76
C ASP A 89 13.15 6.59 -3.89
N ALA A 90 14.33 6.02 -4.17
CA ALA A 90 15.20 6.50 -5.25
C ALA A 90 14.58 6.19 -6.62
N GLY A 91 14.03 4.98 -6.80
CA GLY A 91 13.36 4.58 -8.03
C GLY A 91 12.13 5.43 -8.34
N ALA A 92 11.30 5.72 -7.35
CA ALA A 92 10.14 6.61 -7.51
C ALA A 92 10.56 8.06 -7.82
N ALA A 93 11.60 8.56 -7.14
CA ALA A 93 12.15 9.89 -7.41
C ALA A 93 12.68 10.01 -8.85
N LEU A 94 13.42 9.00 -9.34
CA LEU A 94 13.90 8.95 -10.71
C LEU A 94 12.75 8.81 -11.73
N LEU A 95 11.72 8.04 -11.41
CA LEU A 95 10.52 7.89 -12.25
C LEU A 95 9.78 9.22 -12.39
N VAL A 96 9.52 9.92 -11.27
CA VAL A 96 8.90 11.26 -11.27
C VAL A 96 9.76 12.24 -12.05
N ALA A 97 11.07 12.21 -11.87
CA ALA A 97 12.01 13.04 -12.64
C ALA A 97 11.95 12.74 -14.14
N ALA A 98 11.91 11.46 -14.53
CA ALA A 98 11.75 11.06 -15.93
C ALA A 98 10.41 11.55 -16.50
N PHE A 99 9.33 11.48 -15.75
CA PHE A 99 8.02 12.01 -16.12
C PHE A 99 8.06 13.52 -16.33
N VAL A 100 8.75 14.25 -15.46
CA VAL A 100 8.93 15.71 -15.56
C VAL A 100 9.80 16.08 -16.78
N LEU A 101 10.95 15.43 -16.95
CA LEU A 101 11.85 15.71 -18.07
C LEU A 101 11.24 15.36 -19.43
N LYS A 102 10.42 14.30 -19.48
CA LYS A 102 9.74 13.88 -20.71
C LYS A 102 8.80 14.94 -21.27
N MET A 103 8.27 15.83 -20.43
CA MET A 103 7.47 16.98 -20.86
C MET A 103 8.27 17.94 -21.76
N LEU A 104 9.58 18.12 -21.52
CA LEU A 104 10.44 18.96 -22.35
C LEU A 104 10.84 18.30 -23.69
N GLU A 105 10.74 16.96 -23.75
CA GLU A 105 11.05 16.21 -24.99
C GLU A 105 9.87 16.09 -25.93
N MET A 106 8.67 16.35 -25.43
CA MET A 106 7.42 16.13 -26.16
C MET A 106 7.28 17.07 -27.36
N ASN A 107 7.46 16.55 -28.58
CA ASN A 107 7.33 17.29 -29.84
C ASN A 107 6.14 16.82 -30.69
N ASN A 108 5.71 15.58 -30.53
CA ASN A 108 4.70 14.96 -31.38
C ASN A 108 3.66 14.18 -30.56
N ARG A 109 2.60 13.71 -31.23
CA ARG A 109 1.53 12.93 -30.57
C ARG A 109 2.01 11.61 -29.98
N ARG A 110 3.10 11.01 -30.51
CA ARG A 110 3.68 9.78 -29.97
C ARG A 110 4.32 10.05 -28.61
N ASP A 111 5.09 11.14 -28.50
CA ASP A 111 5.75 11.53 -27.25
C ASP A 111 4.72 11.85 -26.17
N ALA A 112 3.62 12.54 -26.54
CA ALA A 112 2.51 12.83 -25.63
C ALA A 112 1.84 11.57 -25.09
N ARG A 113 1.67 10.53 -25.93
CA ARG A 113 1.14 9.22 -25.48
C ARG A 113 2.09 8.55 -24.48
N VAL A 114 3.38 8.55 -24.78
CA VAL A 114 4.40 7.99 -23.85
C VAL A 114 4.33 8.72 -22.50
N LEU A 115 4.21 10.06 -22.51
CA LEU A 115 4.06 10.85 -21.28
C LEU A 115 2.80 10.47 -20.50
N ILE A 116 1.66 10.28 -21.17
CA ILE A 116 0.40 9.86 -20.53
C ILE A 116 0.56 8.49 -19.85
N PHE A 117 1.13 7.51 -20.56
CA PHE A 117 1.35 6.18 -19.98
C PHE A 117 2.34 6.21 -18.80
N LEU A 118 3.38 7.04 -18.89
CA LEU A 118 4.30 7.24 -17.77
C LEU A 118 3.59 7.89 -16.58
N GLY A 119 2.64 8.81 -16.83
CA GLY A 119 1.79 9.40 -15.81
C GLY A 119 0.90 8.36 -15.10
N PHE A 120 0.25 7.45 -15.84
CA PHE A 120 -0.48 6.33 -15.22
C PHE A 120 0.42 5.45 -14.38
N PHE A 121 1.64 5.20 -14.84
CA PHE A 121 2.60 4.42 -14.08
C PHE A 121 3.04 5.14 -12.79
N CYS A 122 3.24 6.46 -12.84
CA CYS A 122 3.50 7.26 -11.63
C CYS A 122 2.34 7.18 -10.63
N VAL A 123 1.08 7.26 -11.08
CA VAL A 123 -0.09 7.10 -10.20
C VAL A 123 -0.08 5.72 -9.53
N ALA A 124 0.21 4.66 -10.30
CA ALA A 124 0.30 3.30 -9.75
C ALA A 124 1.43 3.17 -8.71
N VAL A 125 2.61 3.76 -8.96
CA VAL A 125 3.73 3.79 -8.01
C VAL A 125 3.39 4.56 -6.74
N GLY A 126 2.50 5.55 -6.81
CA GLY A 126 2.01 6.29 -5.64
C GLY A 126 1.37 5.37 -4.58
N TYR A 127 0.72 4.28 -4.98
CA TYR A 127 0.15 3.29 -4.06
C TYR A 127 1.19 2.47 -3.27
N LEU A 128 2.48 2.57 -3.62
CA LEU A 128 3.55 1.98 -2.82
C LEU A 128 3.94 2.85 -1.61
N PHE A 129 3.49 4.11 -1.59
CA PHE A 129 3.74 5.07 -0.50
C PHE A 129 2.51 5.30 0.37
N GLU A 130 1.34 5.33 -0.24
CA GLU A 130 0.07 5.65 0.40
C GLU A 130 -1.00 4.65 -0.06
N ASP A 131 -1.54 3.88 0.88
CA ASP A 131 -2.55 2.84 0.62
C ASP A 131 -3.93 3.19 1.22
N ASN A 132 -4.09 4.42 1.74
CA ASN A 132 -5.32 4.86 2.38
C ASN A 132 -6.44 5.23 1.38
N LEU A 133 -7.67 5.28 1.88
CA LEU A 133 -8.86 5.62 1.09
C LEU A 133 -8.75 7.01 0.44
N LEU A 134 -8.14 7.98 1.13
CA LEU A 134 -7.99 9.35 0.61
C LEU A 134 -7.13 9.35 -0.66
N TRP A 135 -6.05 8.56 -0.66
CA TRP A 135 -5.20 8.41 -1.84
C TRP A 135 -5.96 7.76 -3.00
N ALA A 136 -6.77 6.72 -2.71
CA ALA A 136 -7.58 6.06 -3.73
C ALA A 136 -8.57 7.03 -4.38
N LEU A 137 -9.27 7.85 -3.59
CA LEU A 137 -10.17 8.87 -4.11
C LEU A 137 -9.43 9.97 -4.87
N PHE A 138 -8.31 10.46 -4.34
CA PHE A 138 -7.49 11.48 -4.99
C PHE A 138 -6.97 10.99 -6.35
N SER A 139 -6.55 9.72 -6.47
CA SER A 139 -5.99 9.14 -7.70
C SER A 139 -6.95 9.19 -8.90
N LEU A 140 -8.26 9.32 -8.65
CA LEU A 140 -9.25 9.51 -9.72
C LEU A 140 -9.04 10.83 -10.46
N LEU A 141 -8.51 11.88 -9.81
CA LEU A 141 -8.26 13.18 -10.43
C LEU A 141 -7.13 13.12 -11.46
N PRO A 142 -5.89 12.66 -11.13
CA PRO A 142 -4.84 12.54 -12.14
C PRO A 142 -5.20 11.53 -13.24
N VAL A 143 -5.89 10.42 -12.92
CA VAL A 143 -6.35 9.45 -13.91
C VAL A 143 -7.34 10.12 -14.89
N SER A 144 -8.32 10.88 -14.39
CA SER A 144 -9.28 11.60 -15.25
C SER A 144 -8.60 12.64 -16.14
N ALA A 145 -7.61 13.36 -15.64
CA ALA A 145 -6.85 14.35 -16.40
C ALA A 145 -5.96 13.69 -17.48
N LEU A 146 -5.32 12.56 -17.18
CA LEU A 146 -4.55 11.78 -18.16
C LEU A 146 -5.46 11.20 -19.27
N LEU A 147 -6.65 10.70 -18.91
CA LEU A 147 -7.64 10.24 -19.88
C LEU A 147 -8.15 11.37 -20.75
N ALA A 148 -8.44 12.54 -20.16
CA ALA A 148 -8.86 13.71 -20.91
C ALA A 148 -7.77 14.16 -21.92
N ALA A 149 -6.49 14.15 -21.50
CA ALA A 149 -5.36 14.40 -22.39
C ALA A 149 -5.31 13.39 -23.56
N LEU A 150 -5.52 12.10 -23.28
CA LEU A 150 -5.52 11.05 -24.28
C LEU A 150 -6.67 11.20 -25.28
N ILE A 151 -7.88 11.50 -24.79
CA ILE A 151 -9.07 11.75 -25.63
C ILE A 151 -8.83 12.95 -26.57
N CYS A 152 -8.29 14.06 -26.05
CA CYS A 152 -7.96 15.24 -26.85
C CYS A 152 -6.89 14.98 -27.92
N LEU A 153 -5.98 14.01 -27.70
CA LEU A 153 -4.99 13.62 -28.71
C LEU A 153 -5.60 12.81 -29.85
N GLN A 154 -6.69 12.08 -29.60
CA GLN A 154 -7.33 11.19 -30.60
C GLN A 154 -8.48 11.88 -31.33
N HIS A 155 -9.29 12.69 -30.63
CA HIS A 155 -10.46 13.37 -31.13
C HIS A 155 -10.21 14.87 -31.30
N THR A 156 -9.92 15.30 -32.53
CA THR A 156 -9.68 16.73 -32.86
C THR A 156 -10.92 17.61 -32.65
N ASP A 157 -12.12 17.07 -32.85
CA ASP A 157 -13.39 17.78 -32.70
C ASP A 157 -13.73 18.14 -31.25
N LEU A 158 -13.25 17.36 -30.28
CA LEU A 158 -13.39 17.63 -28.85
C LEU A 158 -12.28 18.52 -28.30
N ALA A 159 -11.27 18.84 -29.07
CA ALA A 159 -10.10 19.62 -28.65
C ALA A 159 -10.42 21.08 -28.25
N GLY A 160 -11.65 21.57 -28.50
CA GLY A 160 -12.13 22.88 -28.06
C GLY A 160 -13.04 22.85 -26.84
N ARG A 161 -13.48 21.69 -26.34
CA ARG A 161 -14.52 21.54 -25.31
C ARG A 161 -13.98 20.76 -24.08
N SER A 162 -13.30 21.45 -23.18
CA SER A 162 -12.67 20.83 -22.00
C SER A 162 -13.65 20.08 -21.10
N VAL A 163 -14.87 20.61 -20.92
CA VAL A 163 -15.92 20.01 -20.06
C VAL A 163 -16.45 18.71 -20.67
N ASP A 164 -16.70 18.68 -21.98
CA ASP A 164 -17.21 17.50 -22.66
C ASP A 164 -16.16 16.38 -22.70
N THR A 165 -14.89 16.76 -22.82
CA THR A 165 -13.77 15.81 -22.70
C THR A 165 -13.69 15.19 -21.30
N LEU A 166 -13.86 15.99 -20.25
CA LEU A 166 -13.86 15.49 -18.88
C LEU A 166 -15.07 14.59 -18.59
N LYS A 167 -16.27 14.97 -19.06
CA LYS A 167 -17.46 14.10 -18.98
C LYS A 167 -17.24 12.75 -19.66
N LEU A 168 -16.59 12.76 -20.83
CA LEU A 168 -16.27 11.51 -21.54
C LEU A 168 -15.25 10.68 -20.76
N ALA A 169 -14.23 11.31 -20.16
CA ALA A 169 -13.26 10.62 -19.32
C ALA A 169 -13.94 9.95 -18.11
N PHE A 170 -14.81 10.66 -17.39
CA PHE A 170 -15.59 10.08 -16.29
C PHE A 170 -16.54 8.95 -16.75
N LYS A 171 -17.17 9.09 -17.92
CA LYS A 171 -17.99 8.03 -18.50
C LYS A 171 -17.18 6.77 -18.78
N LEU A 172 -15.99 6.89 -19.36
CA LEU A 172 -15.08 5.77 -19.59
C LEU A 172 -14.61 5.12 -18.30
N MET A 173 -14.28 5.92 -17.27
CA MET A 173 -13.93 5.41 -15.95
C MET A 173 -15.10 4.65 -15.31
N ALA A 174 -16.33 5.21 -15.37
CA ALA A 174 -17.53 4.53 -14.87
C ALA A 174 -17.80 3.20 -15.63
N GLN A 175 -17.57 3.18 -16.93
CA GLN A 175 -17.68 1.94 -17.73
C GLN A 175 -16.60 0.91 -17.39
N ALA A 176 -15.44 1.33 -16.88
CA ALA A 176 -14.38 0.43 -16.45
C ALA A 176 -14.65 -0.20 -15.05
N LEU A 177 -15.52 0.41 -14.21
CA LEU A 177 -15.80 -0.06 -12.85
C LEU A 177 -16.27 -1.53 -12.78
N PRO A 178 -17.22 -2.00 -13.60
CA PRO A 178 -17.65 -3.41 -13.55
C PRO A 178 -16.49 -4.37 -13.84
N LEU A 179 -15.64 -4.03 -14.82
CA LEU A 179 -14.46 -4.84 -15.13
C LEU A 179 -13.44 -4.80 -14.00
N MET A 180 -13.20 -3.63 -13.43
CA MET A 180 -12.31 -3.46 -12.28
C MET A 180 -12.78 -4.31 -11.09
N LEU A 181 -14.09 -4.28 -10.76
CA LEU A 181 -14.66 -5.05 -9.68
C LEU A 181 -14.52 -6.56 -9.93
N LEU A 182 -14.78 -6.99 -11.17
CA LEU A 182 -14.65 -8.38 -11.56
C LEU A 182 -13.19 -8.86 -11.45
N LEU A 183 -12.23 -8.08 -11.95
CA LEU A 183 -10.81 -8.39 -11.80
C LEU A 183 -10.37 -8.37 -10.34
N PHE A 184 -10.87 -7.42 -9.54
CA PHE A 184 -10.57 -7.35 -8.12
C PHE A 184 -10.99 -8.61 -7.37
N LEU A 185 -12.19 -9.13 -7.66
CA LEU A 185 -12.74 -10.33 -7.01
C LEU A 185 -12.08 -11.63 -7.48
N PHE A 186 -11.84 -11.75 -8.79
CA PHE A 186 -11.50 -13.03 -9.40
C PHE A 186 -10.04 -13.14 -9.84
N PHE A 187 -9.30 -12.05 -10.00
CA PHE A 187 -7.90 -12.15 -10.40
C PHE A 187 -7.06 -12.74 -9.25
N PRO A 188 -6.34 -13.87 -9.48
CA PRO A 188 -5.58 -14.53 -8.42
C PRO A 188 -4.48 -13.59 -7.90
N ARG A 189 -4.46 -13.40 -6.57
CA ARG A 189 -3.44 -12.60 -5.90
C ARG A 189 -2.26 -13.47 -5.56
N LEU A 190 -1.22 -13.33 -6.36
CA LEU A 190 0.06 -13.99 -6.14
C LEU A 190 0.87 -13.17 -5.12
N ASP A 191 1.55 -13.88 -4.22
CA ASP A 191 2.54 -13.25 -3.37
C ASP A 191 3.63 -12.58 -4.23
N PRO A 192 4.24 -11.47 -3.77
CA PRO A 192 5.30 -10.81 -4.52
C PRO A 192 6.42 -11.78 -4.86
N LEU A 193 6.75 -11.93 -6.14
CA LEU A 193 7.82 -12.82 -6.61
C LEU A 193 9.21 -12.31 -6.20
N TRP A 194 9.32 -11.04 -5.83
CA TRP A 194 10.54 -10.40 -5.32
C TRP A 194 10.19 -9.42 -4.21
N SER A 195 11.06 -9.30 -3.22
CA SER A 195 11.04 -8.21 -2.24
C SER A 195 11.96 -7.11 -2.74
N LEU A 196 11.45 -5.89 -2.87
CA LEU A 196 12.31 -4.72 -3.08
C LEU A 196 13.07 -4.47 -1.78
N PRO A 197 14.42 -4.37 -1.79
CA PRO A 197 15.15 -3.95 -0.61
C PRO A 197 14.70 -2.54 -0.24
N GLN A 198 13.96 -2.42 0.86
CA GLN A 198 13.67 -1.10 1.41
C GLN A 198 14.91 -0.66 2.20
N PRO A 199 15.47 0.53 1.93
CA PRO A 199 16.50 1.08 2.79
C PRO A 199 15.91 1.26 4.20
N SER A 200 16.61 0.75 5.19
CA SER A 200 16.26 0.82 6.62
C SER A 200 16.19 2.25 7.20
N ASN A 201 16.23 3.27 6.35
CA ASN A 201 16.31 4.70 6.72
C ASN A 201 14.97 5.45 6.77
N LYS A 202 13.83 4.82 6.55
CA LYS A 202 12.61 5.39 7.16
C LYS A 202 12.79 5.14 8.65
N GLY A 203 12.90 6.21 9.45
CA GLY A 203 12.94 6.10 10.90
C GLY A 203 11.86 5.10 11.28
N VAL A 204 12.28 3.92 11.76
CA VAL A 204 11.37 2.84 12.13
C VAL A 204 10.58 3.40 13.30
N THR A 205 9.41 3.98 12.97
CA THR A 205 8.47 4.45 13.98
C THR A 205 7.86 3.20 14.62
N GLY A 206 8.24 2.92 15.83
CA GLY A 206 7.73 1.75 16.55
C GLY A 206 8.72 1.19 17.54
N LEU A 207 8.37 0.05 18.13
CA LEU A 207 9.21 -0.65 19.09
C LEU A 207 10.57 -0.99 18.48
N SER A 208 11.63 -0.83 19.29
CA SER A 208 13.02 -1.15 18.93
C SER A 208 13.46 -2.46 19.58
N ASP A 209 14.52 -3.08 19.03
CA ASP A 209 15.19 -4.27 19.59
C ASP A 209 15.84 -3.99 20.96
N ASN A 210 15.88 -2.74 21.36
CA ASN A 210 16.41 -2.28 22.63
C ASN A 210 15.53 -1.16 23.20
N MET A 211 15.65 -0.96 24.50
CA MET A 211 14.97 0.09 25.24
C MET A 211 15.99 0.81 26.11
N ALA A 212 16.39 2.00 25.67
CA ALA A 212 17.15 2.92 26.50
C ALA A 212 16.19 3.94 27.16
N PRO A 213 16.62 4.56 28.25
CA PRO A 213 15.92 5.73 28.78
C PRO A 213 15.75 6.79 27.68
N GLY A 214 14.51 7.17 27.36
CA GLY A 214 14.18 8.12 26.31
C GLY A 214 13.49 7.51 25.05
N ASP A 215 13.83 6.30 24.65
CA ASP A 215 13.28 5.70 23.42
C ASP A 215 11.73 5.58 23.45
N MET A 216 11.17 5.12 24.56
CA MET A 216 9.72 5.02 24.76
C MET A 216 9.03 6.38 24.88
N ALA A 217 9.74 7.41 25.40
CA ALA A 217 9.20 8.76 25.50
C ALA A 217 8.98 9.37 24.09
N GLU A 218 9.89 9.15 23.15
CA GLU A 218 9.73 9.60 21.78
C GLU A 218 8.55 8.92 21.10
N LEU A 219 8.37 7.61 21.27
CA LEU A 219 7.20 6.88 20.75
C LEU A 219 5.90 7.45 21.31
N SER A 220 5.89 7.78 22.60
CA SER A 220 4.71 8.31 23.30
C SER A 220 4.26 9.70 22.80
N LYS A 221 5.07 10.40 22.01
CA LYS A 221 4.73 11.68 21.39
C LYS A 221 4.06 11.53 20.02
N SER A 222 4.12 10.35 19.40
CA SER A 222 3.63 10.13 18.04
C SER A 222 2.18 9.68 18.01
N PRO A 223 1.29 10.37 17.27
CA PRO A 223 -0.10 9.96 17.03
C PRO A 223 -0.24 8.89 15.92
N ALA A 224 0.87 8.43 15.35
CA ALA A 224 0.84 7.49 14.24
C ALA A 224 0.11 6.19 14.60
N LEU A 225 -0.68 5.68 13.67
CA LEU A 225 -1.38 4.42 13.81
C LEU A 225 -0.37 3.26 13.78
N VAL A 226 -0.56 2.29 14.69
CA VAL A 226 0.19 1.04 14.69
C VAL A 226 -0.65 -0.10 14.14
N PHE A 227 -1.83 -0.31 14.73
CA PHE A 227 -2.77 -1.32 14.28
C PHE A 227 -4.19 -1.02 14.76
N ARG A 228 -5.15 -1.73 14.15
CA ARG A 228 -6.52 -1.81 14.63
C ARG A 228 -6.87 -3.26 14.94
N ALA A 229 -7.60 -3.48 16.04
CA ALA A 229 -8.02 -4.81 16.46
C ALA A 229 -9.55 -4.89 16.59
N SER A 230 -10.16 -5.89 15.95
CA SER A 230 -11.60 -6.14 15.98
C SER A 230 -11.86 -7.52 16.57
N PHE A 231 -12.63 -7.58 17.66
CA PHE A 231 -12.95 -8.81 18.40
C PHE A 231 -14.20 -9.47 17.82
N GLU A 232 -14.24 -10.80 17.86
CA GLU A 232 -15.45 -11.58 17.49
C GLU A 232 -16.46 -11.64 18.64
N GLY A 233 -16.04 -11.35 19.86
CA GLY A 233 -16.83 -11.29 21.08
C GLY A 233 -16.73 -9.92 21.77
N PRO A 234 -17.10 -9.86 23.07
CA PRO A 234 -16.97 -8.63 23.84
C PRO A 234 -15.51 -8.17 23.93
N ILE A 235 -15.31 -6.87 23.79
CA ILE A 235 -13.99 -6.26 23.88
C ILE A 235 -13.54 -6.28 25.35
N PRO A 236 -12.36 -6.82 25.67
CA PRO A 236 -11.84 -6.82 27.04
C PRO A 236 -11.65 -5.39 27.58
N ALA A 237 -11.72 -5.26 28.92
CA ALA A 237 -11.45 -3.99 29.58
C ALA A 237 -10.04 -3.46 29.26
N ARG A 238 -9.88 -2.13 29.17
CA ARG A 238 -8.63 -1.50 28.76
C ARG A 238 -7.41 -1.99 29.57
N ASN A 239 -7.56 -2.19 30.89
CA ASN A 239 -6.52 -2.70 31.77
C ASN A 239 -6.10 -4.16 31.53
N GLN A 240 -6.80 -4.87 30.65
CA GLN A 240 -6.45 -6.24 30.22
C GLN A 240 -5.77 -6.25 28.84
N LEU A 241 -5.78 -5.13 28.11
CA LEU A 241 -5.27 -5.03 26.74
C LEU A 241 -3.76 -4.74 26.74
N TYR A 242 -2.96 -5.77 26.96
CA TYR A 242 -1.50 -5.73 26.83
C TYR A 242 -1.07 -6.44 25.57
N TRP A 243 -0.73 -5.66 24.56
CA TRP A 243 -0.32 -6.14 23.24
C TRP A 243 1.18 -6.39 23.23
N ARG A 244 1.59 -7.63 23.37
CA ARG A 244 3.00 -8.05 23.37
C ARG A 244 3.64 -7.75 22.01
N GLY A 245 4.77 -7.06 22.02
CA GLY A 245 5.64 -6.85 20.86
C GLY A 245 6.88 -7.73 20.96
N LEU A 246 7.68 -7.55 21.99
CA LEU A 246 8.93 -8.28 22.23
C LEU A 246 9.28 -8.30 23.71
N THR A 247 10.25 -9.17 24.08
CA THR A 247 10.85 -9.18 25.40
C THR A 247 12.31 -8.74 25.34
N LEU A 248 12.77 -8.14 26.44
CA LEU A 248 14.11 -7.62 26.61
C LEU A 248 14.72 -8.30 27.83
N GLU A 249 15.67 -9.22 27.58
CA GLU A 249 16.23 -10.08 28.60
C GLU A 249 17.63 -9.65 29.05
N GLN A 250 18.37 -8.89 28.26
CA GLN A 250 19.72 -8.45 28.59
C GLN A 250 19.75 -7.01 29.09
N PHE A 251 20.45 -6.80 30.19
CA PHE A 251 20.72 -5.47 30.75
C PHE A 251 22.23 -5.20 30.75
N ASP A 252 22.66 -4.13 30.09
CA ASP A 252 24.07 -3.75 29.99
C ASP A 252 24.53 -2.77 31.09
N GLY A 253 23.62 -2.36 31.97
CA GLY A 253 23.81 -1.32 33.00
C GLY A 253 23.01 -0.06 32.74
N ARG A 254 22.60 0.19 31.49
CA ARG A 254 21.83 1.37 31.09
C ARG A 254 20.65 1.02 30.21
N ARG A 255 20.80 0.01 29.37
CA ARG A 255 19.85 -0.34 28.30
C ARG A 255 19.39 -1.80 28.45
N TRP A 256 18.11 -2.02 28.24
CA TRP A 256 17.53 -3.34 28.06
C TRP A 256 17.51 -3.70 26.58
N SER A 257 17.90 -4.91 26.22
CA SER A 257 17.95 -5.40 24.84
C SER A 257 17.52 -6.84 24.73
N GLN A 258 17.18 -7.25 23.50
CA GLN A 258 16.92 -8.66 23.21
C GLN A 258 18.20 -9.48 23.29
N SER A 259 18.11 -10.69 23.83
CA SER A 259 19.20 -11.65 23.74
C SER A 259 19.34 -12.21 22.32
N ALA A 260 20.56 -12.58 21.93
CA ALA A 260 20.80 -13.24 20.63
C ALA A 260 19.98 -14.54 20.49
N ARG A 261 19.65 -15.19 21.61
CA ARG A 261 18.82 -16.40 21.66
C ARG A 261 17.32 -16.15 21.52
N ALA A 262 16.81 -14.99 21.91
CA ALA A 262 15.42 -14.60 21.64
C ALA A 262 15.10 -14.62 20.13
N GLN A 263 16.12 -14.57 19.29
CA GLN A 263 16.02 -14.68 17.85
C GLN A 263 16.07 -16.13 17.35
N THR A 264 16.41 -17.12 18.21
CA THR A 264 16.39 -18.54 17.85
C THR A 264 15.01 -19.12 18.03
N VAL A 265 14.59 -19.92 17.03
CA VAL A 265 13.29 -20.60 17.05
C VAL A 265 13.34 -21.74 18.07
N GLN A 266 12.92 -21.46 19.30
CA GLN A 266 12.61 -22.49 20.29
C GLN A 266 11.09 -22.54 20.48
N ILE A 267 10.56 -23.74 20.67
CA ILE A 267 9.12 -23.94 20.89
C ILE A 267 8.80 -23.43 22.31
N ALA A 268 7.94 -22.43 22.40
CA ALA A 268 7.41 -21.96 23.68
C ALA A 268 6.58 -23.07 24.34
N GLN A 269 6.82 -23.29 25.65
CA GLN A 269 6.05 -24.26 26.41
C GLN A 269 4.91 -23.54 27.15
N TRP A 270 3.69 -23.89 26.80
CA TRP A 270 2.52 -23.29 27.43
C TRP A 270 1.30 -24.21 27.36
N GLU A 271 0.38 -24.01 28.28
CA GLU A 271 -0.86 -24.78 28.36
C GLU A 271 -2.05 -23.87 28.05
N LYS A 272 -2.92 -24.33 27.14
CA LYS A 272 -4.18 -23.63 26.83
C LYS A 272 -5.13 -23.76 28.01
N ARG A 273 -5.56 -22.62 28.58
CA ARG A 273 -6.58 -22.57 29.61
C ARG A 273 -7.64 -21.54 29.29
N GLY A 274 -8.90 -21.89 29.49
CA GLY A 274 -10.05 -21.03 29.21
C GLY A 274 -10.38 -20.95 27.72
N GLU A 275 -11.42 -20.17 27.42
CA GLU A 275 -11.85 -19.89 26.06
C GLU A 275 -10.89 -18.91 25.38
N PRO A 276 -10.58 -19.11 24.09
CA PRO A 276 -9.75 -18.19 23.35
C PRO A 276 -10.48 -16.87 23.08
N LEU A 277 -9.75 -15.77 23.15
CA LEU A 277 -10.18 -14.48 22.61
C LEU A 277 -9.84 -14.45 21.11
N ALA A 278 -10.88 -14.54 20.28
CA ALA A 278 -10.75 -14.46 18.83
C ALA A 278 -10.86 -13.00 18.37
N TYR A 279 -9.89 -12.53 17.61
CA TYR A 279 -9.87 -11.18 17.04
C TYR A 279 -9.04 -11.12 15.77
N SER A 280 -9.25 -10.09 14.98
CA SER A 280 -8.46 -9.77 13.80
C SER A 280 -7.71 -8.44 13.98
N VAL A 281 -6.49 -8.40 13.49
CA VAL A 281 -5.63 -7.21 13.56
C VAL A 281 -5.29 -6.74 12.16
N VAL A 282 -5.51 -5.46 11.89
CA VAL A 282 -4.98 -4.74 10.71
C VAL A 282 -3.81 -3.91 11.18
N MET A 283 -2.60 -4.36 10.86
CA MET A 283 -1.35 -3.73 11.26
C MET A 283 -0.79 -2.89 10.12
N GLU A 284 -0.31 -1.68 10.45
CA GLU A 284 0.42 -0.84 9.51
C GLU A 284 1.84 -1.38 9.26
N ALA A 285 2.46 -0.95 8.16
CA ALA A 285 3.84 -1.30 7.85
C ALA A 285 4.80 -0.80 8.95
N SER A 286 5.47 -1.72 9.63
CA SER A 286 6.38 -1.41 10.73
C SER A 286 7.86 -1.59 10.37
N GLY A 287 8.17 -2.24 9.25
CA GLY A 287 9.54 -2.65 8.90
C GLY A 287 10.13 -3.70 9.87
N ARG A 288 9.31 -4.23 10.81
CA ARG A 288 9.71 -5.22 11.80
C ARG A 288 8.93 -6.53 11.60
N PRO A 289 9.49 -7.68 12.01
CA PRO A 289 8.82 -8.96 11.84
C PRO A 289 7.81 -9.30 12.96
N TRP A 290 7.66 -8.45 13.98
CA TRP A 290 6.82 -8.75 15.16
C TRP A 290 5.36 -8.43 14.87
N LEU A 291 4.47 -9.31 15.33
CA LEU A 291 3.04 -9.13 15.25
C LEU A 291 2.46 -8.94 16.66
N PRO A 292 1.94 -7.75 17.00
CA PRO A 292 1.29 -7.51 18.27
C PRO A 292 0.16 -8.50 18.55
N SER A 293 0.15 -9.09 19.74
CA SER A 293 -0.90 -10.01 20.19
C SER A 293 -1.10 -9.92 21.70
N LEU A 294 -2.29 -10.28 22.18
CA LEU A 294 -2.57 -10.37 23.62
C LEU A 294 -1.99 -11.64 24.19
N ASP A 295 -1.28 -11.53 25.33
CA ASP A 295 -0.73 -12.65 26.10
C ASP A 295 -0.01 -13.72 25.26
N VAL A 296 -0.55 -14.95 25.25
CA VAL A 296 -0.08 -16.04 24.38
C VAL A 296 -1.10 -16.25 23.26
N ALA A 297 -0.62 -16.30 22.03
CA ALA A 297 -1.48 -16.27 20.88
C ALA A 297 -1.04 -17.25 19.78
N GLU A 298 -2.01 -17.70 19.00
CA GLU A 298 -1.83 -18.44 17.75
C GLU A 298 -2.45 -17.69 16.60
N THR A 299 -1.89 -17.87 15.41
CA THR A 299 -2.42 -17.29 14.17
C THR A 299 -2.40 -18.31 13.05
N THR A 300 -3.29 -18.14 12.08
CA THR A 300 -3.37 -19.00 10.89
C THR A 300 -2.39 -18.62 9.79
N LEU A 301 -1.61 -17.53 9.95
CA LEU A 301 -0.63 -17.11 8.96
C LEU A 301 0.53 -18.13 8.87
N PRO A 302 0.82 -18.68 7.68
CA PRO A 302 1.79 -19.79 7.52
C PRO A 302 3.25 -19.38 7.70
N ASP A 303 3.56 -18.06 7.54
CA ASP A 303 4.90 -17.51 7.67
C ASP A 303 5.20 -16.96 9.08
N VAL A 304 4.28 -17.17 10.03
CA VAL A 304 4.40 -16.74 11.42
C VAL A 304 4.78 -17.90 12.31
N ARG A 305 5.64 -17.64 13.29
CA ARG A 305 6.03 -18.56 14.35
C ARG A 305 5.86 -17.90 15.70
N GLN A 306 5.48 -18.69 16.69
CA GLN A 306 5.57 -18.29 18.09
C GLN A 306 7.02 -18.51 18.56
N MET A 307 7.61 -17.48 19.15
CA MET A 307 8.96 -17.53 19.68
C MET A 307 8.96 -17.95 21.15
N SER A 308 10.13 -18.28 21.72
CA SER A 308 10.26 -18.70 23.12
C SER A 308 9.76 -17.67 24.15
N ASP A 309 9.68 -16.42 23.77
CA ASP A 309 9.15 -15.32 24.59
C ASP A 309 7.65 -15.07 24.34
N PHE A 310 6.97 -16.00 23.70
CA PHE A 310 5.53 -15.99 23.35
C PHE A 310 5.11 -14.94 22.34
N ARG A 311 6.02 -14.14 21.75
CA ARG A 311 5.68 -13.23 20.66
C ARG A 311 5.39 -14.00 19.38
N LEU A 312 4.53 -13.44 18.57
CA LEU A 312 4.33 -13.85 17.19
C LEU A 312 5.32 -13.13 16.28
N GLN A 313 6.07 -13.89 15.48
CA GLN A 313 7.09 -13.34 14.59
C GLN A 313 6.97 -13.92 13.18
N ARG A 314 6.95 -13.05 12.19
CA ARG A 314 7.04 -13.43 10.77
C ARG A 314 8.46 -13.73 10.35
N ARG A 315 8.60 -14.50 9.28
CA ARG A 315 9.91 -14.71 8.62
C ARG A 315 10.41 -13.44 7.92
N ARG A 316 9.50 -12.57 7.46
CA ARG A 316 9.80 -11.31 6.76
C ARG A 316 9.24 -10.12 7.54
N PRO A 317 9.90 -8.95 7.48
CA PRO A 317 9.34 -7.73 8.05
C PRO A 317 7.96 -7.39 7.47
N VAL A 318 7.16 -6.66 8.24
CA VAL A 318 5.86 -6.13 7.79
C VAL A 318 6.12 -4.83 7.03
N GLU A 319 6.21 -4.93 5.70
CA GLU A 319 6.53 -3.81 4.81
C GLU A 319 5.28 -3.13 4.23
N GLN A 320 4.11 -3.76 4.37
CA GLN A 320 2.82 -3.26 3.92
C GLN A 320 1.77 -3.56 4.99
N SER A 321 0.62 -2.89 4.93
CA SER A 321 -0.51 -3.19 5.82
C SER A 321 -0.84 -4.67 5.77
N LEU A 322 -0.97 -5.29 6.95
CA LEU A 322 -1.18 -6.72 7.12
C LEU A 322 -2.42 -7.01 7.96
N LEU A 323 -3.34 -7.79 7.40
CA LEU A 323 -4.47 -8.35 8.15
C LEU A 323 -4.12 -9.77 8.61
N TYR A 324 -4.29 -10.06 9.91
CA TYR A 324 -4.15 -11.40 10.47
C TYR A 324 -5.18 -11.68 11.55
N ALA A 325 -5.64 -12.93 11.61
CA ALA A 325 -6.51 -13.42 12.66
C ALA A 325 -5.70 -14.06 13.79
N VAL A 326 -6.13 -13.85 15.00
CA VAL A 326 -5.45 -14.28 16.23
C VAL A 326 -6.43 -14.90 17.19
N ASN A 327 -6.02 -16.01 17.81
CA ASN A 327 -6.65 -16.58 18.98
C ASN A 327 -5.67 -16.45 20.15
N SER A 328 -6.06 -15.76 21.21
CA SER A 328 -5.23 -15.54 22.42
C SER A 328 -5.83 -16.20 23.63
N TRP A 329 -4.97 -16.70 24.51
CA TRP A 329 -5.37 -17.36 25.77
C TRP A 329 -4.82 -16.57 26.97
N PRO A 330 -5.57 -15.62 27.54
CA PRO A 330 -5.11 -14.79 28.67
C PRO A 330 -4.81 -15.58 29.94
N GLN A 331 -5.45 -16.74 30.13
CA GLN A 331 -5.32 -17.59 31.31
C GLN A 331 -4.27 -18.70 31.13
N SER A 332 -3.52 -18.70 30.03
CA SER A 332 -2.50 -19.70 29.73
C SER A 332 -1.39 -19.73 30.81
N VAL A 333 -0.93 -20.95 31.10
CA VAL A 333 0.28 -21.15 31.91
C VAL A 333 1.48 -21.16 31.01
N ARG A 334 2.46 -20.34 31.29
CA ARG A 334 3.63 -20.07 30.42
C ARG A 334 4.92 -20.55 31.11
N ASP A 335 5.63 -21.50 30.51
CA ASP A 335 6.86 -22.10 31.04
C ASP A 335 6.73 -22.53 32.50
N PRO A 336 5.83 -23.47 32.84
CA PRO A 336 5.62 -23.88 34.24
C PRO A 336 6.84 -24.58 34.88
N LEU A 337 7.70 -25.12 34.03
CA LEU A 337 8.91 -25.81 34.45
C LEU A 337 10.12 -24.86 34.39
N PHE A 338 10.93 -24.92 35.47
CA PHE A 338 12.18 -24.17 35.52
C PHE A 338 13.20 -24.73 34.54
N SER A 339 13.76 -23.91 33.67
CA SER A 339 14.83 -24.28 32.77
C SER A 339 16.13 -23.54 33.09
N GLU A 340 17.29 -24.17 32.84
CA GLU A 340 18.58 -23.48 32.95
C GLU A 340 18.67 -22.25 32.07
N GLN A 341 17.90 -22.22 31.00
CA GLN A 341 17.84 -21.06 30.09
C GLN A 341 17.20 -19.87 30.77
N ILE A 342 16.04 -20.04 31.44
CA ILE A 342 15.37 -19.00 32.23
C ILE A 342 16.34 -18.47 33.29
N GLN A 343 17.03 -19.39 33.98
CA GLN A 343 18.00 -18.98 34.99
C GLN A 343 19.14 -18.12 34.44
N ARG A 344 19.74 -18.51 33.32
CA ARG A 344 20.92 -17.81 32.77
C ARG A 344 20.56 -16.45 32.13
N GLN A 345 19.41 -16.36 31.48
CA GLN A 345 19.00 -15.16 30.76
C GLN A 345 18.27 -14.16 31.66
N ASP A 346 17.29 -14.65 32.41
CA ASP A 346 16.34 -13.80 33.13
C ASP A 346 16.79 -13.47 34.56
N LEU A 347 17.99 -13.90 34.92
CA LEU A 347 18.76 -13.47 36.12
C LEU A 347 20.00 -12.63 35.77
N GLN A 348 20.31 -12.43 34.49
CA GLN A 348 21.50 -11.72 34.07
C GLN A 348 21.46 -10.24 34.50
N LEU A 349 22.51 -9.82 35.17
CA LEU A 349 22.78 -8.43 35.53
C LEU A 349 24.28 -8.13 35.37
N PRO A 350 24.68 -6.88 35.13
CA PRO A 350 26.08 -6.47 35.20
C PRO A 350 26.68 -6.77 36.58
N ALA A 351 27.96 -7.10 36.60
CA ALA A 351 28.64 -7.45 37.86
C ALA A 351 28.75 -6.28 38.86
N LYS A 352 28.69 -5.03 38.40
CA LYS A 352 28.85 -3.80 39.18
C LYS A 352 27.76 -2.79 38.81
N GLY A 353 27.56 -1.81 39.67
CA GLY A 353 26.63 -0.70 39.52
C GLY A 353 25.26 -0.95 40.15
N ASN A 354 24.57 0.12 40.44
CA ASN A 354 23.27 0.18 41.10
C ASN A 354 23.29 -0.53 42.49
N ASP A 355 24.26 -0.21 43.33
CA ASP A 355 24.53 -0.89 44.56
C ASP A 355 23.42 -0.70 45.61
N GLN A 356 22.73 0.44 45.64
CA GLN A 356 21.58 0.68 46.53
C GLN A 356 20.39 -0.23 46.14
N ALA A 357 20.12 -0.39 44.84
CA ALA A 357 19.06 -1.27 44.36
C ALA A 357 19.36 -2.74 44.69
N ARG A 358 20.64 -3.15 44.65
CA ARG A 358 21.06 -4.49 45.07
C ARG A 358 20.87 -4.69 46.57
N GLN A 359 21.27 -3.74 47.39
CA GLN A 359 21.05 -3.79 48.83
C GLN A 359 19.56 -3.88 49.19
N TRP A 360 18.74 -3.07 48.49
CA TRP A 360 17.28 -3.13 48.65
C TRP A 360 16.70 -4.50 48.21
N ALA A 361 17.20 -5.07 47.15
CA ALA A 361 16.81 -6.43 46.71
C ALA A 361 17.15 -7.48 47.78
N ASP A 362 18.33 -7.40 48.42
CA ASP A 362 18.72 -8.28 49.54
C ASP A 362 17.84 -8.10 50.75
N GLU A 363 17.43 -6.86 51.09
CA GLU A 363 16.49 -6.58 52.17
C GLU A 363 15.11 -7.18 51.89
N LEU A 364 14.58 -7.00 50.65
CA LEU A 364 13.32 -7.58 50.22
C LEU A 364 13.37 -9.12 50.31
N ARG A 365 14.47 -9.75 49.84
CA ARG A 365 14.66 -11.19 49.89
C ARG A 365 14.68 -11.74 51.31
N ARG A 366 15.27 -11.02 52.27
CA ARG A 366 15.27 -11.40 53.66
C ARG A 366 13.90 -11.26 54.32
N ARG A 367 13.11 -10.28 53.89
CA ARG A 367 11.80 -9.96 54.52
C ARG A 367 10.65 -10.78 53.94
N TYR A 368 10.70 -11.12 52.64
CA TYR A 368 9.63 -11.79 51.94
C TYR A 368 10.10 -13.13 51.35
N THR A 369 9.34 -14.18 51.61
CA THR A 369 9.70 -15.56 51.21
C THR A 369 9.18 -15.94 49.85
N THR A 370 8.18 -15.24 49.32
CA THR A 370 7.56 -15.52 48.02
C THR A 370 7.77 -14.37 47.04
N ALA A 371 7.85 -14.67 45.76
CA ALA A 371 7.98 -13.68 44.70
C ALA A 371 6.78 -12.72 44.70
N ASP A 372 5.55 -13.24 44.90
CA ASP A 372 4.33 -12.40 44.93
C ASP A 372 4.36 -11.37 46.09
N ALA A 373 4.79 -11.77 47.28
CA ALA A 373 4.88 -10.85 48.42
C ALA A 373 5.94 -9.77 48.18
N MET A 374 7.05 -10.13 47.51
CA MET A 374 8.09 -9.18 47.14
C MET A 374 7.57 -8.20 46.06
N VAL A 375 6.89 -8.70 45.04
CA VAL A 375 6.26 -7.87 43.99
C VAL A 375 5.24 -6.92 44.61
N ALA A 376 4.39 -7.38 45.52
CA ALA A 376 3.40 -6.55 46.21
C ALA A 376 4.10 -5.45 47.04
N ALA A 377 5.18 -5.76 47.76
CA ALA A 377 5.95 -4.77 48.51
C ALA A 377 6.60 -3.72 47.60
N MET A 378 7.10 -4.12 46.43
CA MET A 378 7.64 -3.16 45.46
C MET A 378 6.55 -2.24 44.88
N LEU A 379 5.37 -2.80 44.58
CA LEU A 379 4.22 -2.00 44.11
C LEU A 379 3.79 -0.98 45.20
N SER A 380 3.70 -1.41 46.48
CA SER A 380 3.43 -0.50 47.57
C SER A 380 4.49 0.59 47.71
N TYR A 381 5.79 0.24 47.53
CA TYR A 381 6.86 1.25 47.54
C TYR A 381 6.65 2.28 46.43
N PHE A 382 6.26 1.89 45.24
CA PHE A 382 5.96 2.82 44.13
C PHE A 382 4.74 3.69 44.43
N SER A 383 3.68 3.16 45.07
CA SER A 383 2.48 3.94 45.37
C SER A 383 2.64 4.87 46.58
N ASP A 384 3.42 4.45 47.60
CA ASP A 384 3.54 5.17 48.89
C ASP A 384 4.60 6.26 48.86
N GLN A 385 5.61 6.12 47.98
CA GLN A 385 6.66 7.13 47.80
C GLN A 385 6.26 8.13 46.70
N PRO A 386 6.82 9.36 46.71
CA PRO A 386 6.47 10.41 45.75
C PRO A 386 7.07 10.15 44.35
N PHE A 387 6.64 9.06 43.73
CA PHE A 387 6.96 8.77 42.33
C PHE A 387 6.03 9.53 41.40
N HIS A 388 6.58 10.05 40.30
CA HIS A 388 5.83 10.82 39.30
C HIS A 388 6.00 10.22 37.94
N TYR A 389 4.88 10.04 37.22
CA TYR A 389 4.87 9.63 35.83
C TYR A 389 5.01 10.85 34.92
N THR A 390 6.09 10.93 34.14
CA THR A 390 6.39 12.04 33.21
C THR A 390 7.13 11.53 31.97
N LEU A 391 6.88 12.13 30.82
CA LEU A 391 7.61 11.86 29.58
C LEU A 391 8.90 12.69 29.47
N LYS A 392 9.13 13.61 30.39
CA LYS A 392 10.31 14.49 30.45
C LYS A 392 11.09 14.30 31.75
N PRO A 393 11.53 13.07 32.08
CA PRO A 393 12.31 12.84 33.30
C PRO A 393 13.68 13.52 33.22
N VAL A 394 14.25 13.74 34.39
CA VAL A 394 15.64 14.22 34.51
C VAL A 394 16.56 13.14 33.90
N PRO A 395 17.57 13.53 33.12
CA PRO A 395 18.57 12.59 32.61
C PRO A 395 19.29 11.85 33.73
N LEU A 396 19.36 10.51 33.60
CA LEU A 396 20.01 9.65 34.59
C LEU A 396 21.45 9.33 34.17
N GLY A 397 22.31 9.17 35.15
CA GLY A 397 23.71 8.81 34.96
C GLY A 397 23.95 7.30 34.74
N ASN A 398 25.13 6.82 35.22
CA ASN A 398 25.54 5.44 35.02
C ASN A 398 24.79 4.45 35.93
N ASP A 399 24.50 4.85 37.17
CA ASP A 399 23.71 4.07 38.12
C ASP A 399 22.23 4.45 38.04
N SER A 400 21.70 4.31 36.78
CA SER A 400 20.39 4.83 36.44
C SER A 400 19.24 4.23 37.25
N ILE A 401 19.35 3.00 37.73
CA ILE A 401 18.33 2.35 38.56
C ILE A 401 18.34 2.95 39.97
N ASP A 402 19.51 3.17 40.59
CA ASP A 402 19.64 3.81 41.91
C ASP A 402 19.14 5.25 41.86
N GLU A 403 19.58 6.01 40.86
CA GLU A 403 19.16 7.41 40.67
C GLU A 403 17.65 7.53 40.46
N PHE A 404 17.04 6.59 39.71
CA PHE A 404 15.60 6.57 39.53
C PHE A 404 14.85 6.22 40.81
N LEU A 405 15.25 5.14 41.52
CA LEU A 405 14.51 4.61 42.66
C LEU A 405 14.62 5.50 43.88
N PHE A 406 15.80 6.08 44.13
CA PHE A 406 16.11 6.72 45.43
C PHE A 406 16.31 8.23 45.33
N ALA A 407 16.60 8.78 44.15
CA ALA A 407 16.84 10.20 43.97
C ALA A 407 15.74 10.91 43.17
N SER A 408 15.65 10.68 41.87
CA SER A 408 14.74 11.44 40.97
C SER A 408 13.28 11.08 41.15
N ARG A 409 12.96 9.79 41.27
CA ARG A 409 11.60 9.24 41.35
C ARG A 409 10.67 9.73 40.23
N GLN A 410 11.24 10.19 39.09
CA GLN A 410 10.52 10.71 37.95
C GLN A 410 10.85 9.86 36.74
N GLY A 411 9.81 9.37 36.05
CA GLY A 411 10.01 8.51 34.88
C GLY A 411 8.72 8.12 34.21
N PHE A 412 8.84 7.30 33.20
CA PHE A 412 7.74 6.67 32.45
C PHE A 412 7.87 5.13 32.48
N CYS A 413 6.96 4.41 31.85
CA CYS A 413 6.84 2.95 31.95
C CYS A 413 8.18 2.18 31.87
N ALA A 414 9.10 2.61 30.99
CA ALA A 414 10.41 1.96 30.83
C ALA A 414 11.28 2.04 32.10
N HIS A 415 11.24 3.16 32.85
CA HIS A 415 11.98 3.33 34.11
C HIS A 415 11.42 2.41 35.19
N TYR A 416 10.10 2.39 35.36
CA TYR A 416 9.44 1.55 36.36
C TYR A 416 9.64 0.07 36.06
N ALA A 417 9.40 -0.37 34.79
CA ALA A 417 9.57 -1.75 34.39
C ALA A 417 11.04 -2.21 34.48
N GLY A 418 11.97 -1.36 34.02
CA GLY A 418 13.41 -1.64 34.09
C GLY A 418 13.93 -1.77 35.52
N ALA A 419 13.56 -0.83 36.42
CA ALA A 419 13.98 -0.85 37.82
C ALA A 419 13.38 -2.06 38.56
N MET A 420 12.08 -2.34 38.36
CA MET A 420 11.46 -3.49 38.99
C MET A 420 12.10 -4.81 38.54
N THR A 421 12.37 -4.95 37.24
CA THR A 421 13.05 -6.14 36.69
C THR A 421 14.45 -6.29 37.26
N PHE A 422 15.21 -5.21 37.38
CA PHE A 422 16.55 -5.21 37.99
C PHE A 422 16.51 -5.72 39.42
N VAL A 423 15.64 -5.14 40.29
CA VAL A 423 15.52 -5.53 41.69
C VAL A 423 15.07 -6.98 41.85
N LEU A 424 14.10 -7.45 41.06
CA LEU A 424 13.67 -8.84 41.08
C LEU A 424 14.83 -9.80 40.74
N ARG A 425 15.61 -9.48 39.70
CA ARG A 425 16.80 -10.28 39.31
C ARG A 425 17.87 -10.27 40.39
N ALA A 426 18.14 -9.12 40.96
CA ALA A 426 19.10 -8.99 42.08
C ALA A 426 18.66 -9.82 43.28
N ALA A 427 17.36 -9.91 43.55
CA ALA A 427 16.79 -10.77 44.59
C ALA A 427 16.74 -12.27 44.21
N GLY A 428 17.19 -12.65 43.01
CA GLY A 428 17.21 -14.03 42.55
C GLY A 428 15.90 -14.54 41.93
N ILE A 429 14.98 -13.65 41.58
CA ILE A 429 13.73 -13.97 40.86
C ILE A 429 13.93 -13.72 39.38
N PRO A 430 13.78 -14.74 38.50
CA PRO A 430 13.85 -14.52 37.08
C PRO A 430 12.77 -13.53 36.63
N ALA A 431 13.18 -12.47 35.93
CA ALA A 431 12.28 -11.42 35.46
C ALA A 431 12.76 -10.85 34.15
N ARG A 432 11.82 -10.32 33.34
CA ARG A 432 12.13 -9.71 32.05
C ARG A 432 11.22 -8.52 31.77
N VAL A 433 11.72 -7.58 31.00
CA VAL A 433 10.92 -6.47 30.52
C VAL A 433 10.21 -6.89 29.23
N VAL A 434 8.93 -6.62 29.14
CA VAL A 434 8.15 -6.79 27.92
C VAL A 434 7.82 -5.43 27.37
N ALA A 435 8.11 -5.20 26.09
CA ALA A 435 7.76 -4.01 25.36
C ALA A 435 6.64 -4.32 24.36
N GLY A 436 5.68 -3.42 24.29
CA GLY A 436 4.50 -3.58 23.44
C GLY A 436 3.62 -2.35 23.47
N TYR A 437 2.32 -2.55 23.49
CA TYR A 437 1.32 -1.50 23.57
C TYR A 437 0.30 -1.84 24.66
N GLN A 438 -0.32 -0.82 25.26
CA GLN A 438 -1.32 -1.03 26.31
C GLN A 438 -2.58 -0.20 26.01
N GLY A 439 -3.74 -0.87 26.03
CA GLY A 439 -5.02 -0.24 25.76
C GLY A 439 -5.34 -0.10 24.29
N GLY A 440 -5.76 1.07 23.87
CA GLY A 440 -6.25 1.46 22.56
C GLY A 440 -7.52 2.30 22.68
N GLU A 441 -7.82 3.10 21.67
CA GLU A 441 -9.03 3.91 21.58
C GLU A 441 -10.16 3.09 20.93
N LEU A 442 -11.30 2.93 21.63
CA LEU A 442 -12.47 2.26 21.07
C LEU A 442 -13.16 3.18 20.05
N ASN A 443 -13.37 2.69 18.84
CA ASN A 443 -14.29 3.29 17.89
C ASN A 443 -15.68 2.66 18.09
N PRO A 444 -16.66 3.40 18.61
CA PRO A 444 -17.97 2.83 18.95
C PRO A 444 -18.78 2.41 17.72
N ASP A 445 -18.62 3.13 16.58
CA ASP A 445 -19.35 2.84 15.35
C ASP A 445 -18.84 1.57 14.66
N GLY A 446 -17.52 1.35 14.69
CA GLY A 446 -16.89 0.21 14.05
C GLY A 446 -16.63 -0.99 14.97
N GLN A 447 -16.86 -0.86 16.28
CA GLN A 447 -16.60 -1.88 17.31
C GLN A 447 -15.19 -2.46 17.22
N TYR A 448 -14.17 -1.60 17.02
CA TYR A 448 -12.77 -1.98 16.99
C TYR A 448 -11.92 -1.02 17.84
N LEU A 449 -10.76 -1.50 18.26
CA LEU A 449 -9.76 -0.73 18.97
C LEU A 449 -8.73 -0.16 17.99
N THR A 450 -8.37 1.10 18.16
CA THR A 450 -7.27 1.77 17.45
C THR A 450 -6.10 1.94 18.41
N VAL A 451 -4.98 1.30 18.11
CA VAL A 451 -3.74 1.39 18.88
C VAL A 451 -2.73 2.24 18.11
N ARG A 452 -2.17 3.22 18.80
CA ARG A 452 -1.26 4.21 18.24
C ARG A 452 0.12 4.15 18.90
N GLN A 453 1.10 4.84 18.35
CA GLN A 453 2.46 4.84 18.89
C GLN A 453 2.50 5.37 20.34
N PHE A 454 1.67 6.34 20.69
CA PHE A 454 1.60 6.85 22.07
C PHE A 454 1.00 5.82 23.09
N ASP A 455 0.40 4.73 22.61
CA ASP A 455 -0.02 3.59 23.45
C ASP A 455 1.15 2.64 23.76
N ALA A 456 2.37 2.92 23.23
CA ALA A 456 3.56 2.15 23.53
C ALA A 456 3.79 2.07 25.04
N HIS A 457 4.13 0.86 25.52
CA HIS A 457 4.20 0.57 26.94
C HIS A 457 5.20 -0.54 27.26
N ALA A 458 5.76 -0.49 28.44
CA ALA A 458 6.65 -1.50 28.97
C ALA A 458 6.13 -2.00 30.33
N TRP A 459 6.16 -3.30 30.52
CA TRP A 459 5.76 -3.97 31.76
C TRP A 459 6.74 -5.07 32.13
N VAL A 460 6.53 -5.76 33.26
CA VAL A 460 7.40 -6.80 33.77
C VAL A 460 6.70 -8.15 33.72
N GLU A 461 7.46 -9.17 33.40
CA GLU A 461 7.10 -10.56 33.67
C GLU A 461 8.13 -11.15 34.62
N TYR A 462 7.66 -11.81 35.67
CA TYR A 462 8.48 -12.54 36.62
C TYR A 462 8.03 -14.00 36.69
N TRP A 463 8.99 -14.89 36.92
CA TRP A 463 8.74 -16.30 36.90
C TRP A 463 8.57 -16.88 38.30
N GLN A 464 7.63 -17.82 38.45
CA GLN A 464 7.36 -18.53 39.69
C GLN A 464 7.33 -20.04 39.51
N PRO A 465 7.91 -20.81 40.43
CA PRO A 465 7.85 -22.29 40.40
C PRO A 465 6.41 -22.80 40.35
N GLY A 466 6.11 -23.68 39.38
CA GLY A 466 4.79 -24.32 39.22
C GLY A 466 3.69 -23.43 38.65
N VAL A 467 3.91 -22.10 38.56
CA VAL A 467 2.96 -21.14 38.00
C VAL A 467 3.42 -20.62 36.63
N GLY A 468 4.75 -20.52 36.44
CA GLY A 468 5.36 -19.95 35.25
C GLY A 468 5.42 -18.42 35.25
N TRP A 469 5.41 -17.81 34.06
CA TRP A 469 5.51 -16.36 33.89
C TRP A 469 4.23 -15.64 34.30
N ARG A 470 4.37 -14.65 35.20
CA ARG A 470 3.29 -13.73 35.62
C ARG A 470 3.59 -12.30 35.20
N ARG A 471 2.56 -11.62 34.71
CA ARG A 471 2.63 -10.19 34.35
C ARG A 471 2.39 -9.32 35.59
N VAL A 472 3.22 -8.27 35.71
CA VAL A 472 3.00 -7.16 36.65
C VAL A 472 3.36 -5.85 35.96
N ASP A 473 2.57 -4.82 36.23
CA ASP A 473 2.80 -3.49 35.68
C ASP A 473 3.00 -2.49 36.81
N PRO A 474 4.27 -2.07 37.10
CA PRO A 474 4.55 -1.11 38.12
C PRO A 474 4.01 0.31 37.81
N THR A 475 3.74 0.62 36.54
CA THR A 475 3.12 1.90 36.18
C THR A 475 1.70 2.00 36.71
N ALA A 476 0.98 0.90 36.85
CA ALA A 476 -0.36 0.89 37.45
C ALA A 476 -0.39 1.36 38.93
N ALA A 477 0.70 1.18 39.67
CA ALA A 477 0.82 1.62 41.04
C ALA A 477 1.06 3.13 41.18
N VAL A 478 1.67 3.77 40.17
CA VAL A 478 2.03 5.19 40.17
C VAL A 478 1.02 6.04 39.41
N ALA A 479 0.60 5.57 38.26
CA ALA A 479 -0.31 6.29 37.38
C ALA A 479 -1.42 5.34 36.87
N PRO A 480 -2.38 4.93 37.68
CA PRO A 480 -3.46 4.03 37.29
C PRO A 480 -4.26 4.58 36.13
N GLN A 481 -4.40 5.89 35.98
CA GLN A 481 -5.07 6.54 34.87
C GLN A 481 -4.41 6.20 33.51
N ARG A 482 -3.08 5.97 33.48
CA ARG A 482 -2.35 5.56 32.27
C ARG A 482 -2.90 4.23 31.74
N ILE A 483 -3.21 3.32 32.63
CA ILE A 483 -3.69 1.96 32.31
C ILE A 483 -5.19 1.95 32.04
N GLU A 484 -5.96 2.68 32.85
CA GLU A 484 -7.42 2.68 32.77
C GLU A 484 -7.99 3.62 31.72
N GLN A 485 -7.38 4.79 31.52
CA GLN A 485 -7.91 5.88 30.70
C GLN A 485 -6.99 6.25 29.52
N GLY A 486 -5.70 6.04 29.67
CA GLY A 486 -4.69 6.31 28.64
C GLY A 486 -3.66 7.36 29.00
N LEU A 487 -2.74 7.64 28.06
CA LEU A 487 -1.58 8.48 28.31
C LEU A 487 -1.94 9.92 28.68
N GLU A 488 -2.92 10.51 28.00
CA GLU A 488 -3.27 11.93 28.22
C GLU A 488 -3.72 12.21 29.64
N GLN A 489 -4.50 11.30 30.22
CA GLN A 489 -5.01 11.45 31.59
C GLN A 489 -3.94 11.21 32.68
N ALA A 490 -2.83 10.57 32.29
CA ALA A 490 -1.71 10.32 33.19
C ALA A 490 -0.65 11.43 33.19
N LEU A 491 -0.70 12.32 32.19
CA LEU A 491 0.26 13.44 32.11
C LEU A 491 -0.20 14.63 32.93
N ALA A 492 0.78 15.36 33.51
CA ALA A 492 0.51 16.61 34.22
C ALA A 492 -0.05 17.68 33.24
N ALA A 493 -0.78 18.66 33.79
CA ALA A 493 -1.45 19.68 32.99
C ALA A 493 -0.50 20.57 32.15
N ASP A 494 0.76 20.65 32.55
CA ASP A 494 1.83 21.38 31.85
C ASP A 494 2.52 20.51 30.77
N GLU A 495 2.31 19.19 30.79
CA GLU A 495 2.75 18.27 29.75
C GLU A 495 1.64 18.11 28.70
N ALA A 496 1.57 19.04 27.74
CA ALA A 496 0.51 18.96 26.72
C ALA A 496 0.65 17.71 25.84
N PHE A 497 -0.40 16.91 25.83
CA PHE A 497 -0.51 15.73 24.97
C PHE A 497 -0.37 16.10 23.48
N LEU A 498 0.48 15.38 22.76
CA LEU A 498 0.77 15.60 21.34
C LEU A 498 1.25 17.02 20.98
N GLN A 499 2.07 17.63 21.86
CA GLN A 499 2.61 18.98 21.68
C GLN A 499 3.35 19.14 20.35
N ASP A 500 4.10 18.12 19.94
CA ASP A 500 4.91 18.08 18.73
C ASP A 500 4.08 17.74 17.46
N SER A 501 2.76 17.57 17.59
CA SER A 501 1.85 17.22 16.48
C SER A 501 0.66 18.20 16.38
N PRO A 502 0.90 19.49 16.05
CA PRO A 502 -0.12 20.55 16.11
C PRO A 502 -1.30 20.31 15.15
N TYR A 503 -1.10 19.60 14.05
CA TYR A 503 -2.13 19.31 13.05
C TYR A 503 -2.88 17.99 13.30
N SER A 504 -2.60 17.29 14.40
CA SER A 504 -3.31 16.06 14.74
C SER A 504 -4.75 16.34 15.14
N ALA A 505 -5.72 15.74 14.44
CA ALA A 505 -7.15 15.83 14.79
C ALA A 505 -7.46 15.29 16.21
N LEU A 506 -6.56 14.47 16.78
CA LEU A 506 -6.67 13.95 18.15
C LEU A 506 -6.60 15.05 19.23
N ARG A 507 -5.93 16.18 18.97
CA ARG A 507 -5.93 17.32 19.89
C ARG A 507 -7.30 17.96 20.06
N TYR A 508 -8.17 17.81 19.05
CA TYR A 508 -9.51 18.39 18.99
C TYR A 508 -10.60 17.38 19.33
N ARG A 509 -10.23 16.22 19.92
CA ARG A 509 -11.19 15.15 20.27
C ARG A 509 -12.26 15.59 21.26
N ASN A 510 -12.00 16.63 22.07
CA ASN A 510 -12.98 17.21 23.01
C ASN A 510 -14.03 18.06 22.29
N VAL A 511 -13.85 18.39 21.01
CA VAL A 511 -14.85 19.06 20.19
C VAL A 511 -15.72 18.00 19.53
N ALA A 512 -16.97 17.85 19.97
CA ALA A 512 -17.84 16.72 19.62
C ALA A 512 -17.96 16.46 18.12
N TRP A 513 -18.20 17.49 17.30
CA TRP A 513 -18.35 17.34 15.85
C TRP A 513 -17.03 16.94 15.14
N VAL A 514 -15.88 17.47 15.59
CA VAL A 514 -14.56 17.09 15.06
C VAL A 514 -14.28 15.63 15.37
N ASN A 515 -14.56 15.21 16.59
CA ASN A 515 -14.37 13.84 17.01
C ASN A 515 -15.30 12.87 16.26
N ALA A 516 -16.57 13.21 16.07
CA ALA A 516 -17.51 12.42 15.28
C ALA A 516 -17.03 12.26 13.83
N LEU A 517 -16.59 13.35 13.18
CA LEU A 517 -16.05 13.31 11.83
C LEU A 517 -14.77 12.44 11.75
N ARG A 518 -13.88 12.57 12.73
CA ARG A 518 -12.66 11.76 12.83
C ARG A 518 -12.99 10.26 12.96
N LEU A 519 -13.87 9.90 13.87
CA LEU A 519 -14.27 8.50 14.08
C LEU A 519 -14.95 7.91 12.86
N SER A 520 -15.84 8.66 12.21
CA SER A 520 -16.49 8.22 10.97
C SER A 520 -15.46 8.04 9.83
N TRP A 521 -14.49 8.95 9.71
CA TRP A 521 -13.40 8.82 8.75
C TRP A 521 -12.51 7.61 9.04
N ASP A 522 -12.12 7.43 10.30
CA ASP A 522 -11.36 6.25 10.75
C ASP A 522 -12.10 4.95 10.44
N ASN A 523 -13.43 4.93 10.62
CA ASN A 523 -14.25 3.76 10.30
C ASN A 523 -14.28 3.46 8.78
N LEU A 524 -14.45 4.49 7.95
CA LEU A 524 -14.37 4.32 6.48
C LEU A 524 -13.00 3.81 6.03
N ASN A 525 -11.92 4.38 6.57
CA ASN A 525 -10.57 3.96 6.23
C ASN A 525 -10.26 2.55 6.74
N TYR A 526 -10.76 2.17 7.92
CA TYR A 526 -10.67 0.80 8.42
C TYR A 526 -11.42 -0.19 7.52
N GLY A 527 -12.63 0.17 7.08
CA GLY A 527 -13.38 -0.62 6.11
C GLY A 527 -12.60 -0.84 4.81
N TRP A 528 -11.98 0.23 4.29
CA TRP A 528 -11.11 0.16 3.12
C TRP A 528 -9.92 -0.79 3.34
N GLN A 529 -9.19 -0.63 4.45
CA GLN A 529 -8.05 -1.48 4.78
C GLN A 529 -8.46 -2.95 4.94
N ARG A 530 -9.54 -3.22 5.65
CA ARG A 530 -10.01 -4.58 5.92
C ARG A 530 -10.52 -5.29 4.68
N TRP A 531 -11.35 -4.61 3.85
CA TRP A 531 -12.06 -5.24 2.74
C TRP A 531 -11.36 -5.11 1.39
N VAL A 532 -10.54 -4.08 1.19
CA VAL A 532 -9.85 -3.85 -0.08
C VAL A 532 -8.39 -4.28 -0.02
N LEU A 533 -7.62 -3.76 0.96
CA LEU A 533 -6.20 -4.09 1.10
C LEU A 533 -6.00 -5.46 1.76
N GLY A 534 -6.82 -5.78 2.76
CA GLY A 534 -6.82 -7.08 3.44
C GLY A 534 -7.32 -8.25 2.59
N TYR A 535 -7.93 -7.99 1.41
CA TYR A 535 -8.38 -9.02 0.49
C TYR A 535 -7.19 -9.69 -0.20
N GLN A 536 -6.48 -10.55 0.56
CA GLN A 536 -5.31 -11.31 0.12
C GLN A 536 -5.69 -12.72 -0.37
N GLY A 537 -4.75 -13.45 -0.99
CA GLY A 537 -5.00 -14.74 -1.62
C GLY A 537 -5.73 -15.77 -0.74
N GLN A 538 -5.42 -15.86 0.55
CA GLN A 538 -6.11 -16.78 1.47
C GLN A 538 -7.56 -16.36 1.74
N GLN A 539 -7.84 -15.07 1.96
CA GLN A 539 -9.20 -14.57 2.14
C GLN A 539 -9.99 -14.68 0.84
N GLN A 540 -9.36 -14.42 -0.30
CA GLN A 540 -9.95 -14.63 -1.61
C GLN A 540 -10.45 -16.07 -1.75
N LEU A 541 -9.61 -17.05 -1.44
CA LEU A 541 -9.96 -18.47 -1.51
C LEU A 541 -11.07 -18.85 -0.52
N GLN A 542 -11.09 -18.28 0.69
CA GLN A 542 -12.13 -18.52 1.68
C GLN A 542 -13.49 -17.94 1.28
N ILE A 543 -13.53 -16.70 0.78
CA ILE A 543 -14.76 -16.05 0.35
C ILE A 543 -15.33 -16.77 -0.87
N LEU A 544 -14.48 -17.09 -1.82
CA LEU A 544 -14.90 -17.79 -3.04
C LEU A 544 -15.27 -19.25 -2.76
N GLY A 545 -14.58 -19.91 -1.83
CA GLY A 545 -14.95 -21.24 -1.35
C GLY A 545 -16.32 -21.27 -0.64
N ARG A 546 -16.70 -20.19 0.06
CA ARG A 546 -18.06 -20.06 0.63
C ARG A 546 -19.14 -19.83 -0.44
N TRP A 547 -18.83 -19.07 -1.48
CA TRP A 547 -19.78 -18.80 -2.57
C TRP A 547 -19.90 -19.96 -3.57
N PHE A 548 -18.82 -20.69 -3.77
CA PHE A 548 -18.70 -21.77 -4.72
C PHE A 548 -18.20 -23.05 -4.03
N SER A 549 -18.97 -23.57 -3.08
CA SER A 549 -18.64 -24.79 -2.34
C SER A 549 -18.33 -25.94 -3.29
N GLY A 550 -17.08 -26.38 -3.33
CA GLY A 550 -16.59 -27.48 -4.17
C GLY A 550 -15.71 -27.11 -5.37
N PHE A 551 -15.42 -25.83 -5.63
CA PHE A 551 -14.62 -25.41 -6.78
C PHE A 551 -13.11 -25.32 -6.48
N GLN A 552 -12.32 -26.05 -7.26
CA GLN A 552 -10.86 -26.05 -7.18
C GLN A 552 -10.22 -24.94 -8.02
N ALA A 553 -8.94 -24.58 -7.75
CA ALA A 553 -8.19 -23.51 -8.41
C ALA A 553 -8.30 -23.43 -9.96
N PRO A 554 -8.35 -24.54 -10.75
CA PRO A 554 -8.48 -24.43 -12.21
C PRO A 554 -9.79 -23.82 -12.69
N VAL A 555 -10.90 -24.02 -11.96
CA VAL A 555 -12.20 -23.42 -12.34
C VAL A 555 -12.17 -21.90 -12.13
N PHE A 556 -11.38 -21.46 -11.19
CA PHE A 556 -11.13 -20.04 -10.91
C PHE A 556 -10.42 -19.35 -12.08
N VAL A 557 -9.35 -19.95 -12.60
CA VAL A 557 -8.63 -19.45 -13.77
C VAL A 557 -9.55 -19.46 -15.01
N LEU A 558 -10.31 -20.53 -15.21
CA LEU A 558 -11.27 -20.63 -16.31
C LEU A 558 -12.40 -19.60 -16.19
N GLY A 559 -12.93 -19.37 -14.98
CA GLY A 559 -13.94 -18.34 -14.70
C GLY A 559 -13.42 -16.93 -15.01
N THR A 560 -12.17 -16.63 -14.63
CA THR A 560 -11.51 -15.35 -14.93
C THR A 560 -11.30 -15.17 -16.43
N LEU A 561 -10.79 -16.18 -17.12
CA LEU A 561 -10.61 -16.16 -18.58
C LEU A 561 -11.94 -16.03 -19.33
N PHE A 562 -12.97 -16.73 -18.87
CA PHE A 562 -14.32 -16.62 -19.41
C PHE A 562 -14.90 -15.22 -19.23
N SER A 563 -14.75 -14.64 -18.03
CA SER A 563 -15.19 -13.29 -17.72
C SER A 563 -14.46 -12.23 -18.55
N LEU A 564 -13.13 -12.37 -18.69
CA LEU A 564 -12.33 -11.52 -19.58
C LEU A 564 -12.77 -11.66 -21.03
N GLY A 565 -13.09 -12.89 -21.48
CA GLY A 565 -13.63 -13.16 -22.80
C GLY A 565 -14.98 -12.46 -23.03
N LEU A 566 -15.90 -12.54 -22.06
CA LEU A 566 -17.20 -11.86 -22.13
C LEU A 566 -17.04 -10.33 -22.18
N VAL A 567 -16.14 -9.77 -21.35
CA VAL A 567 -15.86 -8.33 -21.35
C VAL A 567 -15.22 -7.91 -22.68
N ALA A 568 -14.28 -8.69 -23.20
CA ALA A 568 -13.70 -8.43 -24.51
C ALA A 568 -14.77 -8.47 -25.62
N LEU A 569 -15.65 -9.46 -25.60
CA LEU A 569 -16.78 -9.54 -26.52
C LEU A 569 -17.71 -8.33 -26.39
N TRP A 570 -17.98 -7.87 -25.18
CA TRP A 570 -18.83 -6.69 -24.94
C TRP A 570 -18.15 -5.37 -25.37
N LEU A 571 -16.85 -5.21 -25.13
CA LEU A 571 -16.07 -4.04 -25.52
C LEU A 571 -15.88 -3.96 -27.04
N PHE A 572 -15.43 -5.04 -27.66
CA PHE A 572 -15.12 -5.09 -29.09
C PHE A 572 -16.37 -5.26 -29.95
N LYS A 573 -17.48 -5.71 -29.35
CA LYS A 573 -18.79 -5.90 -30.04
C LYS A 573 -18.61 -6.46 -31.42
N PRO A 574 -17.96 -7.63 -31.62
CA PRO A 574 -17.67 -8.18 -32.93
C PRO A 574 -18.94 -8.44 -33.78
N TRP A 575 -20.10 -8.44 -33.11
CA TRP A 575 -21.43 -8.53 -33.76
C TRP A 575 -21.98 -7.18 -34.24
N GLN A 576 -21.37 -6.01 -33.87
CA GLN A 576 -21.81 -4.73 -34.43
C GLN A 576 -21.44 -4.69 -35.89
N ARG A 577 -22.47 -4.76 -36.72
CA ARG A 577 -22.34 -4.62 -38.17
C ARG A 577 -21.95 -3.17 -38.48
N GLU A 578 -21.09 -2.98 -39.49
CA GLU A 578 -20.76 -1.67 -40.04
C GLU A 578 -22.06 -0.84 -40.19
N SER A 579 -22.11 0.34 -39.57
CA SER A 579 -23.29 1.21 -39.57
C SER A 579 -23.59 1.75 -40.98
N ASP A 580 -22.54 1.97 -41.77
CA ASP A 580 -22.65 2.46 -43.15
C ASP A 580 -23.14 1.32 -44.11
N SER A 581 -24.34 1.48 -44.59
CA SER A 581 -24.97 0.48 -45.48
C SER A 581 -24.22 0.30 -46.78
N GLN A 582 -23.54 1.34 -47.28
CA GLN A 582 -22.75 1.30 -48.52
C GLN A 582 -21.44 0.55 -48.33
N LEU A 583 -20.74 0.84 -47.23
CA LEU A 583 -19.51 0.13 -46.85
C LEU A 583 -19.78 -1.35 -46.58
N ARG A 584 -20.91 -1.70 -45.97
CA ARG A 584 -21.28 -3.10 -45.79
C ARG A 584 -21.40 -3.86 -47.10
N VAL A 585 -22.01 -3.23 -48.12
CA VAL A 585 -22.15 -3.85 -49.44
C VAL A 585 -20.81 -3.91 -50.15
N PHE A 586 -19.97 -2.87 -50.02
CA PHE A 586 -18.61 -2.85 -50.55
C PHE A 586 -17.73 -3.91 -49.92
N ASN A 587 -17.74 -4.06 -48.60
CA ASN A 587 -17.02 -5.11 -47.88
C ASN A 587 -17.53 -6.52 -48.25
N ALA A 588 -18.80 -6.65 -48.63
CA ALA A 588 -19.34 -7.92 -49.15
C ALA A 588 -18.83 -8.22 -50.58
N PHE A 589 -18.64 -7.19 -51.40
CA PHE A 589 -17.99 -7.29 -52.71
C PHE A 589 -16.51 -7.69 -52.58
N GLU A 590 -15.75 -7.05 -51.72
CA GLU A 590 -14.36 -7.42 -51.43
C GLU A 590 -14.24 -8.88 -50.97
N ARG A 591 -15.12 -9.33 -50.06
CA ARG A 591 -15.16 -10.72 -49.61
C ARG A 591 -15.51 -11.70 -50.67
N LEU A 592 -16.38 -11.31 -51.64
CA LEU A 592 -16.72 -12.16 -52.77
C LEU A 592 -15.47 -12.38 -53.63
N LEU A 593 -14.77 -11.32 -54.03
CA LEU A 593 -13.56 -11.40 -54.86
C LEU A 593 -12.39 -12.09 -54.11
N ALA A 594 -12.27 -11.86 -52.83
CA ALA A 594 -11.23 -12.52 -51.98
C ALA A 594 -11.42 -14.06 -51.95
N ARG A 595 -12.68 -14.57 -51.96
CA ARG A 595 -12.98 -15.99 -52.03
C ARG A 595 -12.55 -16.60 -53.39
N HIS A 596 -12.44 -15.78 -54.40
CA HIS A 596 -11.97 -16.17 -55.74
C HIS A 596 -10.48 -15.81 -55.97
N GLY A 597 -9.74 -15.55 -54.91
CA GLY A 597 -8.28 -15.36 -54.98
C GLY A 597 -7.80 -13.91 -55.11
N LEU A 598 -8.71 -12.92 -55.26
CA LEU A 598 -8.33 -11.52 -55.37
C LEU A 598 -8.63 -10.73 -54.11
N ARG A 599 -7.58 -10.42 -53.31
CA ARG A 599 -7.68 -9.57 -52.14
C ARG A 599 -7.27 -8.13 -52.46
N ARG A 600 -7.97 -7.16 -51.85
CA ARG A 600 -7.59 -5.75 -51.89
C ARG A 600 -6.36 -5.50 -51.07
N MET A 601 -5.41 -4.67 -51.55
CA MET A 601 -4.19 -4.31 -50.83
C MET A 601 -4.47 -3.19 -49.83
N PRO A 602 -3.74 -3.13 -48.68
CA PRO A 602 -3.83 -2.02 -47.76
C PRO A 602 -3.55 -0.68 -48.45
N GLY A 603 -4.48 0.31 -48.30
CA GLY A 603 -4.36 1.63 -48.96
C GLY A 603 -4.84 1.69 -50.43
N GLU A 604 -5.22 0.58 -51.04
CA GLU A 604 -5.72 0.54 -52.42
C GLU A 604 -7.11 1.19 -52.51
N GLY A 605 -7.26 2.20 -53.38
CA GLY A 605 -8.56 2.84 -53.63
C GLY A 605 -9.55 1.94 -54.37
N ALA A 606 -10.86 2.22 -54.26
CA ALA A 606 -11.89 1.43 -54.90
C ALA A 606 -11.70 1.31 -56.43
N ASP A 607 -11.22 2.38 -57.08
CA ASP A 607 -10.97 2.42 -58.53
C ASP A 607 -9.74 1.60 -58.92
N ALA A 608 -8.66 1.67 -58.18
CA ALA A 608 -7.47 0.87 -58.42
C ALA A 608 -7.77 -0.65 -58.26
N PHE A 609 -8.53 -0.98 -57.22
CA PHE A 609 -8.99 -2.34 -56.96
C PHE A 609 -9.92 -2.84 -58.11
N CYS A 610 -10.80 -1.97 -58.59
CA CYS A 610 -11.65 -2.27 -59.75
C CYS A 610 -10.84 -2.64 -61.00
N ARG A 611 -9.89 -1.81 -61.42
CA ARG A 611 -9.01 -2.08 -62.55
C ARG A 611 -8.28 -3.41 -62.43
N ARG A 612 -7.78 -3.72 -61.26
CA ARG A 612 -7.12 -5.00 -61.01
C ARG A 612 -8.10 -6.18 -61.01
N ALA A 613 -9.32 -5.97 -60.50
CA ALA A 613 -10.37 -6.98 -60.54
C ALA A 613 -10.87 -7.29 -61.95
N VAL A 614 -11.00 -6.28 -62.83
CA VAL A 614 -11.35 -6.42 -64.21
C VAL A 614 -10.30 -7.25 -65.00
N LEU A 615 -9.02 -6.97 -64.76
CA LEU A 615 -7.92 -7.74 -65.35
C LEU A 615 -7.91 -9.20 -64.88
N TYR A 616 -8.29 -9.45 -63.62
CA TYR A 616 -8.32 -10.79 -63.05
C TYR A 616 -9.56 -11.59 -63.43
N PHE A 617 -10.71 -10.92 -63.65
CA PHE A 617 -11.99 -11.51 -64.04
C PHE A 617 -12.55 -10.87 -65.35
N PRO A 618 -11.92 -11.01 -66.50
CA PRO A 618 -12.33 -10.32 -67.71
C PRO A 618 -13.75 -10.67 -68.15
N GLN A 619 -14.23 -11.88 -67.85
CA GLN A 619 -15.60 -12.33 -68.18
C GLN A 619 -16.68 -11.59 -67.34
N HIS A 620 -16.31 -10.93 -66.26
CA HIS A 620 -17.21 -10.19 -65.35
C HIS A 620 -16.89 -8.70 -65.29
N ALA A 621 -16.08 -8.21 -66.27
CA ALA A 621 -15.58 -6.81 -66.24
C ALA A 621 -16.70 -5.79 -66.15
N GLU A 622 -17.72 -5.91 -66.96
CA GLU A 622 -18.86 -4.99 -67.03
C GLU A 622 -19.64 -4.94 -65.72
N ALA A 623 -19.84 -6.08 -65.04
CA ALA A 623 -20.53 -6.17 -63.77
C ALA A 623 -19.68 -5.59 -62.59
N ILE A 624 -18.36 -5.78 -62.61
CA ILE A 624 -17.42 -5.23 -61.64
C ILE A 624 -17.34 -3.69 -61.77
N GLU A 625 -17.16 -3.20 -62.99
CA GLU A 625 -17.15 -1.77 -63.27
C GLU A 625 -18.48 -1.09 -62.93
N GLY A 626 -19.59 -1.73 -63.28
CA GLY A 626 -20.92 -1.26 -62.92
C GLY A 626 -21.13 -1.10 -61.43
N PHE A 627 -20.68 -2.10 -60.63
CA PHE A 627 -20.73 -2.05 -59.18
C PHE A 627 -19.89 -0.91 -58.60
N ILE A 628 -18.65 -0.75 -59.04
CA ILE A 628 -17.74 0.28 -58.54
C ILE A 628 -18.21 1.68 -58.97
N ARG A 629 -18.69 1.85 -60.19
CA ARG A 629 -19.27 3.12 -60.70
C ARG A 629 -20.48 3.54 -59.87
N GLU A 630 -21.35 2.63 -59.54
CA GLU A 630 -22.51 2.92 -58.67
C GLU A 630 -22.07 3.23 -57.21
N PHE A 631 -21.09 2.51 -56.68
CA PHE A 631 -20.53 2.80 -55.35
C PHE A 631 -19.91 4.18 -55.28
N GLN A 632 -19.11 4.57 -56.28
CA GLN A 632 -18.49 5.87 -56.37
C GLN A 632 -19.51 7.01 -56.56
N ALA A 633 -20.51 6.78 -57.42
CA ALA A 633 -21.58 7.77 -57.64
C ALA A 633 -22.38 8.04 -56.35
N GLN A 634 -22.64 7.03 -55.55
CA GLN A 634 -23.33 7.17 -54.28
C GLN A 634 -22.45 7.77 -53.21
N ARG A 635 -21.15 7.44 -53.19
CA ARG A 635 -20.22 7.85 -52.14
C ARG A 635 -19.67 9.27 -52.31
N TYR A 636 -19.37 9.63 -53.57
CA TYR A 636 -18.60 10.85 -53.87
C TYR A 636 -19.36 11.86 -54.74
N ALA A 637 -20.38 11.45 -55.51
CA ALA A 637 -21.10 12.33 -56.42
C ALA A 637 -22.45 12.82 -55.88
N GLY A 638 -22.75 12.66 -54.58
CA GLY A 638 -23.94 13.21 -53.91
C GLY A 638 -25.30 12.65 -54.42
N ARG A 639 -25.33 11.55 -55.20
CA ARG A 639 -26.59 10.94 -55.57
C ARG A 639 -27.28 10.30 -54.37
N LEU A 640 -28.62 10.45 -54.30
CA LEU A 640 -29.43 9.88 -53.22
C LEU A 640 -29.07 8.40 -53.01
N ALA A 641 -28.56 8.10 -51.82
CA ALA A 641 -27.99 6.82 -51.43
C ALA A 641 -29.08 5.71 -51.46
N SER A 642 -29.09 4.86 -52.44
CA SER A 642 -29.93 3.67 -52.48
C SER A 642 -29.08 2.41 -52.39
N ALA A 643 -28.90 1.94 -51.12
CA ALA A 643 -28.20 0.69 -50.86
C ALA A 643 -28.84 -0.53 -51.59
N SER A 644 -30.09 -0.39 -52.08
CA SER A 644 -30.77 -1.42 -52.84
C SER A 644 -30.13 -1.65 -54.23
N ARG A 645 -29.72 -0.59 -54.93
CA ARG A 645 -29.05 -0.68 -56.25
C ARG A 645 -27.68 -1.36 -56.14
N LEU A 646 -26.89 -0.99 -55.11
CA LEU A 646 -25.62 -1.63 -54.84
C LEU A 646 -25.79 -3.11 -54.48
N ARG A 647 -26.82 -3.48 -53.70
CA ARG A 647 -27.13 -4.90 -53.43
C ARG A 647 -27.54 -5.66 -54.68
N GLN A 648 -28.30 -5.03 -55.57
CA GLN A 648 -28.70 -5.62 -56.82
C GLN A 648 -27.48 -5.89 -57.72
N ALA A 649 -26.59 -4.90 -57.87
CA ALA A 649 -25.33 -5.06 -58.61
C ALA A 649 -24.45 -6.19 -58.02
N LEU A 650 -24.36 -6.24 -56.68
CA LEU A 650 -23.65 -7.32 -56.00
C LEU A 650 -24.30 -8.70 -56.20
N SER A 651 -25.65 -8.76 -56.25
CA SER A 651 -26.38 -10.00 -56.48
C SER A 651 -26.15 -10.55 -57.89
N THR A 652 -26.03 -9.66 -58.87
CA THR A 652 -25.70 -10.03 -60.28
C THR A 652 -24.29 -10.61 -60.33
N LEU A 653 -23.32 -9.98 -59.69
CA LEU A 653 -21.97 -10.51 -59.57
C LEU A 653 -21.90 -11.87 -58.84
N ARG A 654 -22.69 -12.08 -57.80
CA ARG A 654 -22.76 -13.37 -57.11
C ARG A 654 -23.33 -14.50 -57.96
N ARG A 655 -24.24 -14.23 -58.87
CA ARG A 655 -24.78 -15.25 -59.83
C ARG A 655 -23.74 -15.63 -60.87
N GLY A 656 -22.90 -14.66 -61.28
CA GLY A 656 -21.82 -14.92 -62.23
C GLY A 656 -20.57 -15.59 -61.59
N LEU A 657 -20.35 -15.38 -60.35
CA LEU A 657 -19.25 -15.94 -59.55
C LEU A 657 -19.81 -16.88 -58.48
N PRO A 658 -20.19 -18.12 -58.83
CA PRO A 658 -20.79 -19.05 -57.88
C PRO A 658 -19.82 -19.47 -56.79
N TRP A 659 -20.37 -19.85 -55.67
CA TRP A 659 -19.64 -20.28 -54.49
C TRP A 659 -18.69 -21.44 -54.82
N ARG A 660 -17.37 -21.22 -54.76
CA ARG A 660 -16.37 -22.28 -54.76
C ARG A 660 -15.77 -22.39 -53.36
N LEU A 661 -15.84 -23.56 -52.73
CA LEU A 661 -14.98 -23.97 -51.65
C LEU A 661 -13.57 -24.12 -52.24
N SER A 662 -12.75 -23.06 -52.24
CA SER A 662 -11.37 -23.18 -52.69
C SER A 662 -10.56 -23.79 -51.55
N ALA A 663 -10.14 -25.05 -51.73
CA ALA A 663 -8.93 -25.53 -51.08
C ALA A 663 -7.76 -24.65 -51.59
N VAL A 664 -7.21 -23.81 -50.71
CA VAL A 664 -5.98 -23.08 -51.01
C VAL A 664 -4.85 -24.10 -51.10
N ARG A 665 -4.44 -24.44 -52.35
CA ARG A 665 -3.13 -25.03 -52.61
C ARG A 665 -2.18 -23.86 -52.82
N ASP A 666 -1.32 -23.60 -51.83
CA ASP A 666 -0.12 -22.80 -52.04
C ASP A 666 0.75 -23.49 -53.11
N ARG A 667 0.89 -22.85 -54.27
CA ARG A 667 2.00 -23.11 -55.18
C ARG A 667 2.92 -21.92 -55.13
N HIS A 668 3.96 -22.03 -54.30
CA HIS A 668 5.20 -21.32 -54.52
C HIS A 668 6.03 -22.12 -55.53
N SER A 669 6.36 -21.51 -56.64
CA SER A 669 7.54 -21.70 -57.46
C SER A 669 7.97 -20.33 -58.00
#